data_3f21dcba98a074dd5c4293cfa64a587e
#
_entry.id   3f21dcba98a074dd5c4293cfa64a587e
#
_cell.length_a   1.000
_cell.length_b   1.000
_cell.length_c   1.000
_cell.angle_alpha   90.00
_cell.angle_beta   90.00
_cell.angle_gamma   90.00
#
_symmetry.space_group_name_H-M   'P 1'
#
loop_
_entity.id
_entity.type
_entity.pdbx_description
1 polymer ?
#
loop_
_entity_poly.entity_id
_entity_poly.type
_entity_poly.pdbx_seq_one_letter_code
_entity_poly.pdbx_strand_id
1 'polypeptide(L)'
;DVTVSAAITDDGTIASATLTYNTGSTSTDVAMAITTGDTYTGTIPTQVAGTTVTFLITAIDNEDSTTTSAESSYLVISTSGEITAIHDIQYTTDSSGDSPLNGQTVTISGIVTTEFWGGGNSHLYVQDDEGGWNGIIVYQSGGWDTFDFSSSTGIVHSVAEGDSVTLTGTVNEFYGLTQISDVTGFMIHGHAAVMIEPTLVTPTQVMTDGADAEKFESCLIAVQDVAVSNPDLNHGEWSVTDGTDTVRVDDRWDYYFWPETGQELDEVVGCLDYSFGNTKIQPRLARDVVETGVTRIQRINQVLHSDLLKVADDNVSDISYYMGGETVTVEGIVSVATGLAYAGSEGEKIIFEDYNGGPWSGMVCYGLAGSIGSQPIGRKVRATGVINEYGHDSYDGNVTEIDITQPIQVLGFDPTAVSLDTINTGDLRVASTAEQWGAVWVEINNAMVIQNDLDYGQWTIDDGSGEIKIGTNSEAEEWTDWARPPVGSFVESIRGWVYNRHGYNSDSTAYKLEPNYPSDIVFGAGPPIIADVHRDPCVVSSSDQVQVSTMITDNSTISEAFVHFRYDGGIWDSVAMSSGTDDIWTGVIPSSSTDDVFVEYYISAYDDGVNQIEIKSSHFPNIQVGNYMGYMSKNDDLTIYDIQYSPWPSGVSPYIDCSVTLTGIITVGSLDYATGSYNSYAMQSESAQWSGIFFDGDNLPELARGDEITMTGKVYEHYGSTNLDSVTAVTIMSTNNVISPLLVSTADLADDSDEPESYEGCLVNVSNVTVSEINQYDWSITDASGMEALIDDDMATLEADNAMSELVEGQQLSYIMGI
;
A
#
# COMPACT_ATOMS: atom_id res chain seq x y z
N ASP A 1 27.95 1.94 -26.96
CA ASP A 1 28.83 1.65 -25.82
C ASP A 1 28.19 2.28 -24.57
N VAL A 2 28.06 1.51 -23.50
CA VAL A 2 27.49 1.98 -22.22
C VAL A 2 28.62 2.07 -21.19
N THR A 3 28.80 3.25 -20.58
CA THR A 3 29.77 3.43 -19.52
C THR A 3 29.10 3.21 -18.16
N VAL A 4 29.57 2.22 -17.44
CA VAL A 4 29.11 1.91 -16.07
C VAL A 4 30.11 2.52 -15.10
N SER A 5 29.59 3.24 -14.08
CA SER A 5 30.42 3.88 -13.05
C SER A 5 29.98 3.38 -11.68
N ALA A 6 30.92 3.16 -10.78
CA ALA A 6 30.65 2.80 -9.39
C ALA A 6 31.64 3.50 -8.47
N ALA A 7 31.16 3.92 -7.31
CA ALA A 7 32.03 4.28 -6.19
C ALA A 7 32.47 2.98 -5.49
N ILE A 8 33.77 2.73 -5.42
CA ILE A 8 34.29 1.52 -4.77
C ILE A 8 35.32 1.98 -3.72
N THR A 9 34.99 1.73 -2.48
CA THR A 9 35.82 2.11 -1.33
C THR A 9 36.26 0.88 -0.55
N ASP A 10 37.37 1.01 0.15
CA ASP A 10 37.96 -0.03 0.98
C ASP A 10 38.85 0.62 2.05
N ASP A 11 39.03 0.00 3.18
CA ASP A 11 39.94 0.49 4.24
C ASP A 11 41.43 0.30 3.87
N GLY A 12 41.72 -0.48 2.84
CA GLY A 12 43.03 -0.67 2.25
C GLY A 12 43.13 -0.05 0.85
N THR A 13 43.37 -0.88 -0.16
CA THR A 13 43.42 -0.47 -1.57
C THR A 13 42.73 -1.48 -2.46
N ILE A 14 41.93 -1.04 -3.38
CA ILE A 14 41.30 -1.89 -4.41
C ILE A 14 42.40 -2.42 -5.34
N ALA A 15 42.58 -3.74 -5.37
CA ALA A 15 43.54 -4.44 -6.25
C ALA A 15 42.99 -4.54 -7.68
N SER A 16 41.68 -4.80 -7.83
CA SER A 16 41.02 -4.81 -9.14
C SER A 16 39.52 -4.58 -9.01
N ALA A 17 38.93 -3.97 -10.03
CA ALA A 17 37.49 -3.87 -10.20
C ALA A 17 37.13 -4.40 -11.59
N THR A 18 36.15 -5.26 -11.69
CA THR A 18 35.71 -5.93 -12.92
C THR A 18 34.22 -5.77 -13.09
N LEU A 19 33.80 -5.24 -14.24
CA LEU A 19 32.44 -5.20 -14.69
C LEU A 19 32.18 -6.47 -15.51
N THR A 20 31.34 -7.36 -14.99
CA THR A 20 30.93 -8.56 -15.71
C THR A 20 29.55 -8.32 -16.31
N TYR A 21 29.40 -8.48 -17.62
CA TYR A 21 28.09 -8.34 -18.26
C TYR A 21 27.69 -9.58 -19.05
N ASN A 22 26.39 -9.80 -19.16
CA ASN A 22 25.81 -10.97 -19.81
C ASN A 22 24.77 -10.52 -20.87
N THR A 23 24.77 -11.18 -22.02
CA THR A 23 23.84 -10.91 -23.13
C THR A 23 23.04 -12.18 -23.48
N GLY A 24 22.57 -12.90 -22.47
CA GLY A 24 21.77 -14.13 -22.58
C GLY A 24 22.56 -15.40 -22.31
N SER A 25 23.54 -15.77 -23.13
CA SER A 25 24.28 -17.05 -22.96
C SER A 25 25.78 -16.89 -22.74
N THR A 26 26.31 -15.70 -22.79
CA THR A 26 27.74 -15.41 -22.70
C THR A 26 28.00 -14.28 -21.70
N SER A 27 28.79 -14.62 -20.70
CA SER A 27 29.32 -13.63 -19.74
C SER A 27 30.67 -13.09 -20.22
N THR A 28 30.89 -11.78 -20.08
CA THR A 28 32.12 -11.10 -20.51
C THR A 28 32.59 -10.13 -19.43
N ASP A 29 33.87 -10.21 -19.12
CA ASP A 29 34.50 -9.36 -18.11
C ASP A 29 35.18 -8.14 -18.76
N VAL A 30 34.99 -6.97 -18.17
CA VAL A 30 35.60 -5.70 -18.52
C VAL A 30 36.32 -5.13 -17.30
N ALA A 31 37.60 -4.93 -17.40
CA ALA A 31 38.37 -4.29 -16.32
C ALA A 31 37.91 -2.83 -16.15
N MET A 32 37.56 -2.44 -14.93
CA MET A 32 37.23 -1.07 -14.60
C MET A 32 38.49 -0.27 -14.23
N ALA A 33 38.48 1.00 -14.60
CA ALA A 33 39.58 1.93 -14.30
C ALA A 33 39.11 3.06 -13.40
N ILE A 34 39.94 3.43 -12.44
CA ILE A 34 39.69 4.59 -11.59
C ILE A 34 39.72 5.87 -12.42
N THR A 35 38.73 6.74 -12.26
CA THR A 35 38.62 7.99 -13.01
C THR A 35 38.76 9.22 -12.13
N THR A 36 38.06 9.29 -10.99
CA THR A 36 38.15 10.42 -10.08
C THR A 36 37.79 9.98 -8.67
N GLY A 37 38.66 10.23 -7.69
CA GLY A 37 38.47 9.76 -6.31
C GLY A 37 38.32 8.25 -6.29
N ASP A 38 37.23 7.75 -5.70
CA ASP A 38 36.94 6.33 -5.59
C ASP A 38 36.06 5.82 -6.73
N THR A 39 35.80 6.63 -7.76
CA THR A 39 34.96 6.27 -8.90
C THR A 39 35.72 5.43 -9.92
N TYR A 40 35.23 4.22 -10.13
CA TYR A 40 35.69 3.28 -11.16
C TYR A 40 34.73 3.28 -12.33
N THR A 41 35.24 3.17 -13.57
CA THR A 41 34.45 3.11 -14.78
C THR A 41 34.85 1.96 -15.68
N GLY A 42 33.88 1.26 -16.25
CA GLY A 42 34.04 0.25 -17.28
C GLY A 42 33.07 0.51 -18.43
N THR A 43 33.41 0.07 -19.64
CA THR A 43 32.55 0.28 -20.81
C THR A 43 32.09 -1.05 -21.38
N ILE A 44 30.77 -1.26 -21.40
CA ILE A 44 30.14 -2.37 -22.12
C ILE A 44 30.09 -1.97 -23.60
N PRO A 45 30.67 -2.75 -24.50
CA PRO A 45 30.58 -2.45 -25.93
C PRO A 45 29.15 -2.49 -26.46
N THR A 46 28.93 -1.81 -27.57
CA THR A 46 27.63 -1.79 -28.26
C THR A 46 27.13 -3.20 -28.49
N GLN A 47 25.89 -3.44 -28.10
CA GLN A 47 25.17 -4.70 -28.29
C GLN A 47 24.12 -4.56 -29.38
N VAL A 48 23.57 -5.69 -29.83
CA VAL A 48 22.50 -5.68 -30.84
C VAL A 48 21.18 -5.26 -30.17
N ALA A 49 20.42 -4.43 -30.85
CA ALA A 49 19.10 -4.00 -30.41
C ALA A 49 18.17 -5.20 -30.09
N GLY A 50 17.37 -5.07 -29.03
CA GLY A 50 16.55 -6.14 -28.48
C GLY A 50 17.32 -7.08 -27.54
N THR A 51 18.60 -6.80 -27.25
CA THR A 51 19.38 -7.56 -26.28
C THR A 51 19.17 -6.99 -24.89
N THR A 52 18.69 -7.80 -23.96
CA THR A 52 18.77 -7.47 -22.52
C THR A 52 20.21 -7.76 -22.07
N VAL A 53 20.86 -6.75 -21.52
CA VAL A 53 22.20 -6.86 -20.93
C VAL A 53 22.04 -6.81 -19.42
N THR A 54 22.42 -7.88 -18.74
CA THR A 54 22.58 -7.87 -17.28
C THR A 54 24.05 -7.63 -16.93
N PHE A 55 24.34 -6.96 -15.85
CA PHE A 55 25.72 -6.73 -15.42
C PHE A 55 25.83 -6.57 -13.91
N LEU A 56 27.00 -6.91 -13.41
CA LEU A 56 27.39 -6.71 -12.02
C LEU A 56 28.86 -6.26 -11.95
N ILE A 57 29.26 -5.71 -10.81
CA ILE A 57 30.61 -5.24 -10.57
C ILE A 57 31.22 -6.08 -9.46
N THR A 58 32.41 -6.63 -9.70
CA THR A 58 33.19 -7.35 -8.70
C THR A 58 34.45 -6.57 -8.39
N ALA A 59 34.67 -6.21 -7.15
CA ALA A 59 35.89 -5.59 -6.66
C ALA A 59 36.71 -6.58 -5.81
N ILE A 60 38.01 -6.50 -5.91
CA ILE A 60 38.96 -7.30 -5.11
C ILE A 60 39.94 -6.31 -4.47
N ASP A 61 40.13 -6.40 -3.16
CA ASP A 61 41.11 -5.59 -2.44
C ASP A 61 42.53 -6.17 -2.48
N ASN A 62 43.46 -5.54 -1.78
CA ASN A 62 44.83 -5.98 -1.68
C ASN A 62 45.04 -7.15 -0.73
N GLU A 63 44.01 -7.62 -0.05
CA GLU A 63 44.03 -8.80 0.84
C GLU A 63 43.31 -10.01 0.22
N ASP A 64 42.93 -9.92 -1.05
CA ASP A 64 42.19 -10.90 -1.86
C ASP A 64 40.71 -11.07 -1.42
N SER A 65 40.12 -10.16 -0.62
CA SER A 65 38.70 -10.16 -0.35
C SER A 65 37.93 -9.66 -1.59
N THR A 66 36.75 -10.23 -1.81
CA THR A 66 35.97 -9.97 -3.04
C THR A 66 34.56 -9.53 -2.68
N THR A 67 34.13 -8.43 -3.22
CA THR A 67 32.74 -7.93 -3.11
C THR A 67 32.13 -7.80 -4.49
N THR A 68 30.84 -8.18 -4.61
CA THR A 68 30.09 -8.14 -5.89
C THR A 68 28.82 -7.33 -5.68
N SER A 69 28.54 -6.40 -6.56
CA SER A 69 27.28 -5.63 -6.52
C SER A 69 26.07 -6.50 -6.87
N ALA A 70 24.87 -6.04 -6.53
CA ALA A 70 23.64 -6.56 -7.11
C ALA A 70 23.70 -6.54 -8.65
N GLU A 71 22.98 -7.45 -9.29
CA GLU A 71 22.87 -7.50 -10.74
C GLU A 71 21.96 -6.37 -11.21
N SER A 72 22.41 -5.61 -12.20
CA SER A 72 21.66 -4.56 -12.88
C SER A 72 21.45 -4.94 -14.33
N SER A 73 20.37 -4.44 -14.93
CA SER A 73 20.08 -4.74 -16.34
C SER A 73 19.66 -3.53 -17.14
N TYR A 74 19.84 -3.60 -18.47
CA TYR A 74 19.25 -2.67 -19.42
C TYR A 74 18.93 -3.38 -20.75
N LEU A 75 17.89 -2.92 -21.41
CA LEU A 75 17.56 -3.35 -22.78
C LEU A 75 18.29 -2.48 -23.79
N VAL A 76 18.97 -3.10 -24.75
CA VAL A 76 19.56 -2.39 -25.88
C VAL A 76 18.46 -2.07 -26.89
N ILE A 77 18.05 -0.80 -26.93
CA ILE A 77 17.15 -0.32 -27.98
C ILE A 77 17.93 -0.09 -29.28
N SER A 78 17.28 -0.22 -30.43
CA SER A 78 17.90 0.06 -31.69
C SER A 78 18.19 1.54 -31.83
N THR A 79 19.42 1.97 -31.62
CA THR A 79 19.92 3.27 -32.10
C THR A 79 20.51 3.19 -33.51
N SER A 80 20.12 2.20 -34.31
CA SER A 80 20.49 2.12 -35.71
C SER A 80 19.60 2.99 -36.61
N GLY A 81 18.62 3.73 -35.99
CA GLY A 81 17.95 4.87 -36.56
C GLY A 81 18.44 6.12 -35.87
N GLU A 82 18.85 7.13 -36.57
CA GLU A 82 18.88 8.51 -36.16
C GLU A 82 17.57 8.78 -35.38
N ILE A 83 17.64 9.42 -34.17
CA ILE A 83 16.43 9.86 -33.50
C ILE A 83 15.65 10.70 -34.49
N THR A 84 14.45 10.28 -34.82
CA THR A 84 13.57 10.98 -35.72
C THR A 84 12.86 12.08 -34.93
N ALA A 85 13.02 13.33 -35.34
CA ALA A 85 12.25 14.43 -34.73
C ALA A 85 10.76 14.18 -34.91
N ILE A 86 9.95 14.45 -33.92
CA ILE A 86 8.49 14.32 -34.01
C ILE A 86 7.97 15.20 -35.14
N HIS A 87 8.57 16.38 -35.32
CA HIS A 87 8.29 17.24 -36.48
C HIS A 87 8.38 16.53 -37.83
N ASP A 88 9.37 15.70 -38.07
CA ASP A 88 9.55 14.99 -39.35
C ASP A 88 8.54 13.88 -39.57
N ILE A 89 7.91 13.42 -38.47
CA ILE A 89 6.81 12.44 -38.50
C ILE A 89 5.50 13.17 -38.81
N GLN A 90 5.25 14.28 -38.10
CA GLN A 90 3.98 14.99 -38.12
C GLN A 90 3.83 15.95 -39.31
N TYR A 91 4.93 16.65 -39.70
CA TYR A 91 4.83 17.66 -40.70
C TYR A 91 4.45 17.11 -42.08
N THR A 92 3.29 17.53 -42.55
CA THR A 92 2.79 17.17 -43.88
C THR A 92 2.23 18.39 -44.60
N THR A 93 2.28 18.37 -45.90
CA THR A 93 1.57 19.31 -46.82
C THR A 93 0.47 18.59 -47.58
N ASP A 94 0.26 17.31 -47.31
CA ASP A 94 -0.85 16.56 -47.89
C ASP A 94 -2.16 16.99 -47.21
N SER A 95 -3.19 17.13 -48.03
CA SER A 95 -4.51 17.53 -47.55
C SER A 95 -5.23 16.43 -46.76
N SER A 96 -4.69 15.21 -46.73
CA SER A 96 -5.19 14.12 -45.88
C SER A 96 -4.74 14.25 -44.40
N GLY A 97 -3.67 15.02 -44.16
CA GLY A 97 -3.00 15.03 -42.85
C GLY A 97 -2.01 13.89 -42.63
N ASP A 98 -2.01 12.88 -43.50
CA ASP A 98 -1.22 11.65 -43.28
C ASP A 98 0.28 11.93 -43.19
N SER A 99 0.92 11.28 -42.21
CA SER A 99 2.37 11.32 -42.02
C SER A 99 3.15 10.83 -43.22
N PRO A 100 4.23 11.54 -43.65
CA PRO A 100 5.14 11.05 -44.69
C PRO A 100 5.89 9.78 -44.29
N LEU A 101 5.90 9.42 -43.02
CA LEU A 101 6.56 8.23 -42.46
C LEU A 101 5.59 7.11 -42.09
N ASN A 102 4.33 7.21 -42.51
CA ASN A 102 3.32 6.18 -42.24
C ASN A 102 3.80 4.77 -42.61
N GLY A 103 3.67 3.79 -41.71
CA GLY A 103 4.13 2.41 -41.83
C GLY A 103 5.63 2.19 -41.57
N GLN A 104 6.39 3.22 -41.22
CA GLN A 104 7.81 3.10 -40.90
C GLN A 104 8.04 2.95 -39.41
N THR A 105 9.03 2.16 -39.02
CA THR A 105 9.49 2.08 -37.65
C THR A 105 10.47 3.22 -37.39
N VAL A 106 10.22 4.01 -36.35
CA VAL A 106 11.00 5.16 -35.94
C VAL A 106 11.41 5.07 -34.49
N THR A 107 12.47 5.79 -34.13
CA THR A 107 12.82 6.02 -32.72
C THR A 107 12.71 7.51 -32.47
N ILE A 108 11.91 7.88 -31.48
CA ILE A 108 11.73 9.27 -31.03
C ILE A 108 12.30 9.46 -29.65
N SER A 109 12.58 10.70 -29.28
CA SER A 109 12.85 11.11 -27.91
C SER A 109 12.07 12.39 -27.63
N GLY A 110 11.47 12.48 -26.43
CA GLY A 110 10.68 13.65 -26.04
C GLY A 110 10.33 13.64 -24.57
N ILE A 111 9.46 14.54 -24.20
CA ILE A 111 8.93 14.67 -22.82
C ILE A 111 7.47 14.23 -22.84
N VAL A 112 7.09 13.45 -21.87
CA VAL A 112 5.71 13.02 -21.67
C VAL A 112 4.88 14.22 -21.22
N THR A 113 3.81 14.52 -21.92
CA THR A 113 2.90 15.64 -21.63
C THR A 113 1.62 15.19 -20.95
N THR A 114 1.38 13.87 -20.85
CA THR A 114 0.25 13.30 -20.08
C THR A 114 0.78 12.20 -19.20
N GLU A 115 0.29 12.16 -17.96
CA GLU A 115 0.62 11.06 -17.08
C GLU A 115 -0.15 9.81 -17.50
N PHE A 116 0.52 8.67 -17.49
CA PHE A 116 -0.12 7.38 -17.62
C PHE A 116 -0.30 6.76 -16.22
N TRP A 117 -1.53 6.44 -15.86
CA TRP A 117 -1.81 5.62 -14.69
C TRP A 117 -2.84 4.54 -15.04
N GLY A 118 -2.75 3.41 -14.35
CA GLY A 118 -3.49 2.20 -14.67
C GLY A 118 -5.01 2.39 -14.75
N GLY A 119 -5.68 1.53 -15.48
CA GLY A 119 -7.11 1.55 -15.71
C GLY A 119 -7.51 1.30 -17.16
N GLY A 120 -6.57 0.82 -17.98
CA GLY A 120 -6.84 0.44 -19.39
C GLY A 120 -6.68 1.57 -20.38
N ASN A 121 -6.11 2.71 -19.97
CA ASN A 121 -5.74 3.75 -20.93
C ASN A 121 -4.52 3.28 -21.73
N SER A 122 -4.66 3.25 -23.05
CA SER A 122 -3.64 2.76 -23.97
C SER A 122 -2.89 3.87 -24.69
N HIS A 123 -3.07 5.13 -24.30
CA HIS A 123 -2.53 6.31 -24.96
C HIS A 123 -1.59 7.10 -24.05
N LEU A 124 -0.51 7.59 -24.63
CA LEU A 124 0.48 8.47 -24.02
C LEU A 124 0.82 9.58 -25.01
N TYR A 125 0.96 10.83 -24.56
CA TYR A 125 1.39 11.92 -25.43
C TYR A 125 2.85 12.28 -25.12
N VAL A 126 3.63 12.44 -26.17
CA VAL A 126 5.05 12.80 -26.09
C VAL A 126 5.33 13.99 -27.00
N GLN A 127 6.10 14.93 -26.52
CA GLN A 127 6.45 16.15 -27.27
C GLN A 127 7.95 16.42 -27.17
N ASP A 128 8.61 16.75 -28.29
CA ASP A 128 10.06 16.98 -28.31
C ASP A 128 10.46 18.46 -28.33
N ASP A 129 9.53 19.38 -28.58
CA ASP A 129 9.69 20.83 -28.45
C ASP A 129 8.32 21.49 -28.27
N GLU A 130 8.28 22.75 -27.88
CA GLU A 130 7.06 23.56 -27.87
C GLU A 130 6.57 23.87 -29.30
N GLY A 131 5.27 24.20 -29.42
CA GLY A 131 4.66 24.59 -30.68
C GLY A 131 4.13 23.43 -31.51
N GLY A 132 3.70 23.76 -32.73
CA GLY A 132 3.06 22.78 -33.59
C GLY A 132 4.02 21.81 -34.27
N TRP A 133 3.53 20.66 -34.67
CA TRP A 133 4.23 19.55 -35.30
C TRP A 133 5.21 18.79 -34.38
N ASN A 134 5.26 19.10 -33.10
CA ASN A 134 6.23 18.55 -32.16
C ASN A 134 5.63 17.57 -31.15
N GLY A 135 4.33 17.29 -31.22
CA GLY A 135 3.61 16.34 -30.37
C GLY A 135 3.20 15.09 -31.12
N ILE A 136 3.18 13.95 -30.46
CA ILE A 136 2.69 12.70 -31.02
C ILE A 136 2.03 11.84 -29.95
N ILE A 137 0.93 11.19 -30.31
CA ILE A 137 0.28 10.21 -29.46
C ILE A 137 0.93 8.83 -29.68
N VAL A 138 1.14 8.09 -28.60
CA VAL A 138 1.72 6.75 -28.60
C VAL A 138 0.66 5.78 -28.08
N TYR A 139 0.33 4.78 -28.87
CA TYR A 139 -0.67 3.78 -28.55
C TYR A 139 -0.02 2.43 -28.27
N GLN A 140 -0.41 1.78 -27.18
CA GLN A 140 0.01 0.44 -26.82
C GLN A 140 -1.19 -0.49 -26.69
N SER A 141 -1.27 -1.50 -27.55
CA SER A 141 -2.32 -2.51 -27.48
C SER A 141 -2.24 -3.31 -26.17
N GLY A 142 -3.34 -3.36 -25.44
CA GLY A 142 -3.41 -4.02 -24.12
C GLY A 142 -3.03 -3.12 -22.94
N GLY A 143 -2.79 -1.82 -23.21
CA GLY A 143 -2.41 -0.83 -22.19
C GLY A 143 -0.93 -0.87 -21.83
N TRP A 144 -0.52 0.09 -21.02
CA TRP A 144 0.86 0.24 -20.57
C TRP A 144 1.17 -0.56 -19.31
N ASP A 145 0.17 -1.03 -18.56
CA ASP A 145 0.32 -1.76 -17.29
C ASP A 145 1.15 -3.04 -17.41
N THR A 146 1.17 -3.64 -18.60
CA THR A 146 1.93 -4.88 -18.87
C THR A 146 3.24 -4.62 -19.63
N PHE A 147 3.56 -3.36 -19.91
CA PHE A 147 4.78 -2.99 -20.63
C PHE A 147 5.95 -2.95 -19.64
N ASP A 148 7.00 -3.68 -19.95
CA ASP A 148 8.21 -3.69 -19.13
C ASP A 148 9.03 -2.41 -19.43
N PHE A 149 8.84 -1.39 -18.61
CA PHE A 149 9.58 -0.15 -18.72
C PHE A 149 11.00 -0.34 -18.20
N SER A 150 11.99 -0.18 -19.05
CA SER A 150 13.36 -0.08 -18.60
C SER A 150 13.69 1.36 -18.20
N SER A 151 14.09 1.59 -16.95
CA SER A 151 14.60 2.88 -16.51
C SER A 151 16.11 2.87 -16.35
N SER A 152 16.74 4.03 -16.48
CA SER A 152 18.17 4.16 -16.20
C SER A 152 18.53 4.00 -14.72
N THR A 153 17.52 4.06 -13.84
CA THR A 153 17.65 3.92 -12.38
C THR A 153 17.21 2.54 -11.87
N GLY A 154 16.64 1.70 -12.73
CA GLY A 154 16.21 0.34 -12.37
C GLY A 154 14.86 0.26 -11.65
N ILE A 155 14.24 1.38 -11.30
CA ILE A 155 12.93 1.42 -10.64
C ILE A 155 11.93 2.04 -11.62
N VAL A 156 10.88 1.30 -11.98
CA VAL A 156 9.81 1.83 -12.85
C VAL A 156 8.47 1.56 -12.19
N HIS A 157 7.83 2.62 -11.72
CA HIS A 157 6.50 2.53 -11.12
C HIS A 157 5.39 2.95 -12.10
N SER A 158 5.63 3.97 -12.91
CA SER A 158 4.71 4.49 -13.94
C SER A 158 5.42 5.49 -14.82
N VAL A 159 4.85 5.80 -15.98
CA VAL A 159 5.31 6.92 -16.80
C VAL A 159 4.62 8.19 -16.32
N ALA A 160 5.39 9.13 -15.83
CA ALA A 160 4.88 10.38 -15.27
C ALA A 160 4.91 11.52 -16.29
N GLU A 161 3.99 12.48 -16.13
CA GLU A 161 4.09 13.76 -16.82
C GLU A 161 5.46 14.40 -16.51
N GLY A 162 6.15 14.88 -17.55
CA GLY A 162 7.48 15.44 -17.44
C GLY A 162 8.62 14.44 -17.56
N ASP A 163 8.35 13.17 -17.67
CA ASP A 163 9.41 12.21 -17.94
C ASP A 163 10.00 12.38 -19.33
N SER A 164 11.32 12.42 -19.38
CA SER A 164 12.08 12.37 -20.65
C SER A 164 12.20 10.92 -21.07
N VAL A 165 11.71 10.62 -22.26
CA VAL A 165 11.61 9.26 -22.77
C VAL A 165 12.26 9.11 -24.14
N THR A 166 12.67 7.88 -24.44
CA THR A 166 13.01 7.44 -25.80
C THR A 166 12.22 6.17 -26.10
N LEU A 167 11.54 6.13 -27.20
CA LEU A 167 10.74 4.98 -27.61
C LEU A 167 10.89 4.65 -29.09
N THR A 168 10.70 3.37 -29.42
CA THR A 168 10.71 2.86 -30.79
C THR A 168 9.39 2.18 -31.09
N GLY A 169 8.74 2.57 -32.18
CA GLY A 169 7.48 2.00 -32.63
C GLY A 169 7.20 2.29 -34.11
N THR A 170 6.04 1.91 -34.57
CA THR A 170 5.62 2.09 -35.97
C THR A 170 4.69 3.28 -36.10
N VAL A 171 5.00 4.20 -37.00
CA VAL A 171 4.10 5.29 -37.37
C VAL A 171 2.87 4.73 -38.07
N ASN A 172 1.71 5.14 -37.63
CA ASN A 172 0.43 4.62 -38.10
C ASN A 172 -0.61 5.74 -38.14
N GLU A 173 -1.43 5.74 -39.19
CA GLU A 173 -2.60 6.61 -39.28
C GLU A 173 -3.83 5.90 -38.76
N PHE A 174 -4.44 6.43 -37.73
CA PHE A 174 -5.64 5.87 -37.11
C PHE A 174 -6.82 6.83 -37.22
N TYR A 175 -7.66 6.65 -38.24
CA TYR A 175 -8.80 7.51 -38.56
C TYR A 175 -8.47 8.99 -38.69
N GLY A 176 -7.29 9.32 -39.22
CA GLY A 176 -6.83 10.69 -39.44
C GLY A 176 -6.10 11.29 -38.23
N LEU A 177 -5.60 10.44 -37.33
CA LEU A 177 -4.72 10.80 -36.22
C LEU A 177 -3.37 10.10 -36.45
N THR A 178 -2.30 10.84 -36.54
CA THR A 178 -0.95 10.27 -36.61
C THR A 178 -0.50 9.78 -35.26
N GLN A 179 -0.19 8.50 -35.13
CA GLN A 179 0.24 7.89 -33.89
C GLN A 179 1.46 6.98 -34.06
N ILE A 180 2.17 6.69 -32.96
CA ILE A 180 3.10 5.57 -32.88
C ILE A 180 2.39 4.40 -32.22
N SER A 181 2.44 3.24 -32.87
CA SER A 181 1.92 1.97 -32.33
C SER A 181 2.98 0.86 -32.38
N ASP A 182 2.61 -0.35 -31.90
CA ASP A 182 3.52 -1.50 -31.90
C ASP A 182 4.87 -1.16 -31.25
N VAL A 183 4.83 -0.56 -30.07
CA VAL A 183 6.03 -0.12 -29.35
C VAL A 183 6.90 -1.32 -29.01
N THR A 184 8.13 -1.31 -29.46
CA THR A 184 9.10 -2.39 -29.26
C THR A 184 10.23 -2.05 -28.31
N GLY A 185 10.36 -0.80 -27.92
CA GLY A 185 11.32 -0.32 -26.94
C GLY A 185 10.84 0.97 -26.31
N PHE A 186 10.99 1.08 -25.00
CA PHE A 186 10.63 2.27 -24.22
C PHE A 186 11.68 2.46 -23.11
N MET A 187 12.17 3.67 -22.94
CA MET A 187 13.13 4.00 -21.89
C MET A 187 12.79 5.34 -21.26
N ILE A 188 12.75 5.38 -19.96
CA ILE A 188 12.60 6.58 -19.16
C ILE A 188 14.01 7.03 -18.73
N HIS A 189 14.37 8.29 -19.03
CA HIS A 189 15.65 8.89 -18.67
C HIS A 189 15.60 9.64 -17.33
N GLY A 190 14.42 9.78 -16.76
CA GLY A 190 14.11 10.54 -15.57
C GLY A 190 13.32 11.81 -15.90
N HIS A 191 12.97 12.55 -14.88
CA HIS A 191 12.17 13.76 -15.02
C HIS A 191 12.96 14.87 -15.70
N ALA A 192 12.37 15.52 -16.70
CA ALA A 192 13.00 16.57 -17.46
C ALA A 192 13.25 17.82 -16.61
N ALA A 193 14.40 18.47 -16.84
CA ALA A 193 14.72 19.71 -16.15
C ALA A 193 13.89 20.92 -16.62
N VAL A 194 13.27 20.80 -17.79
CA VAL A 194 12.40 21.82 -18.39
C VAL A 194 11.18 21.09 -18.96
N MET A 195 10.01 21.50 -18.53
CA MET A 195 8.73 20.97 -18.98
C MET A 195 8.35 21.55 -20.32
N ILE A 196 7.45 20.89 -21.02
CA ILE A 196 6.78 21.45 -22.21
C ILE A 196 5.68 22.40 -21.73
N GLU A 197 5.81 23.67 -22.08
CA GLU A 197 4.76 24.66 -21.79
C GLU A 197 3.64 24.59 -22.82
N PRO A 198 2.36 24.81 -22.42
CA PRO A 198 1.26 24.81 -23.38
C PRO A 198 1.41 25.93 -24.41
N THR A 199 1.28 25.61 -25.68
CA THR A 199 1.29 26.61 -26.73
C THR A 199 -0.07 27.33 -26.81
N LEU A 200 -0.06 28.66 -26.66
CA LEU A 200 -1.27 29.46 -26.73
C LEU A 200 -1.80 29.49 -28.18
N VAL A 201 -3.05 29.09 -28.35
CA VAL A 201 -3.77 29.05 -29.62
C VAL A 201 -5.16 29.64 -29.46
N THR A 202 -5.82 29.95 -30.58
CA THR A 202 -7.21 30.39 -30.61
C THR A 202 -8.14 29.24 -30.98
N PRO A 203 -9.41 29.25 -30.57
CA PRO A 203 -10.41 28.30 -31.06
C PRO A 203 -10.46 28.21 -32.60
N THR A 204 -10.35 29.33 -33.30
CA THR A 204 -10.31 29.39 -34.79
C THR A 204 -9.16 28.54 -35.39
N GLN A 205 -8.01 28.47 -34.72
CA GLN A 205 -6.87 27.75 -35.24
C GLN A 205 -7.04 26.23 -35.11
N VAL A 206 -7.65 25.79 -34.00
CA VAL A 206 -7.66 24.35 -33.59
C VAL A 206 -9.06 23.73 -33.59
N MET A 207 -10.09 24.48 -34.00
CA MET A 207 -11.41 23.88 -34.20
C MET A 207 -11.37 22.82 -35.30
N THR A 208 -12.37 21.96 -35.39
CA THR A 208 -12.52 21.01 -36.49
C THR A 208 -12.47 21.73 -37.81
N ASP A 209 -11.63 21.30 -38.73
CA ASP A 209 -11.28 21.95 -40.00
C ASP A 209 -10.57 23.33 -39.86
N GLY A 210 -10.07 23.65 -38.66
CA GLY A 210 -9.26 24.85 -38.40
C GLY A 210 -7.94 24.81 -39.17
N ALA A 211 -7.43 25.98 -39.54
CA ALA A 211 -6.28 26.09 -40.44
C ALA A 211 -4.98 25.48 -39.86
N ASP A 212 -4.87 25.46 -38.56
CA ASP A 212 -3.72 24.93 -37.82
C ASP A 212 -4.06 23.64 -37.00
N ALA A 213 -5.26 23.07 -37.17
CA ALA A 213 -5.69 21.92 -36.38
C ALA A 213 -4.70 20.76 -36.53
N GLU A 214 -4.35 20.40 -37.75
CA GLU A 214 -3.35 19.39 -38.06
C GLU A 214 -1.98 19.70 -37.47
N LYS A 215 -1.57 20.95 -37.53
CA LYS A 215 -0.29 21.41 -36.99
C LYS A 215 -0.14 21.20 -35.49
N PHE A 216 -1.22 21.34 -34.75
CA PHE A 216 -1.22 21.17 -33.28
C PHE A 216 -1.71 19.81 -32.84
N GLU A 217 -1.97 18.88 -33.76
CA GLU A 217 -2.33 17.52 -33.42
C GLU A 217 -1.34 16.90 -32.41
N SER A 218 -1.84 16.30 -31.34
CA SER A 218 -1.07 15.70 -30.24
C SER A 218 -0.16 16.66 -29.46
N CYS A 219 -0.21 17.97 -29.72
CA CYS A 219 0.56 18.96 -28.98
C CYS A 219 -0.22 19.46 -27.75
N LEU A 220 0.51 19.81 -26.70
CA LEU A 220 -0.02 20.49 -25.53
C LEU A 220 -0.30 21.94 -25.88
N ILE A 221 -1.57 22.35 -25.78
CA ILE A 221 -2.04 23.68 -26.15
C ILE A 221 -2.87 24.29 -25.03
N ALA A 222 -3.05 25.62 -25.10
CA ALA A 222 -3.93 26.38 -24.26
C ALA A 222 -4.83 27.31 -25.09
N VAL A 223 -6.11 27.43 -24.70
CA VAL A 223 -6.99 28.50 -25.14
C VAL A 223 -7.35 29.37 -23.95
N GLN A 224 -7.34 30.68 -24.09
CA GLN A 224 -7.55 31.63 -22.99
C GLN A 224 -8.75 32.54 -23.26
N ASP A 225 -9.29 33.13 -22.19
CA ASP A 225 -10.42 34.08 -22.21
C ASP A 225 -11.59 33.51 -23.02
N VAL A 226 -12.02 32.30 -22.72
CA VAL A 226 -13.11 31.61 -23.42
C VAL A 226 -14.32 31.38 -22.53
N ALA A 227 -15.46 31.15 -23.14
CA ALA A 227 -16.68 30.79 -22.42
C ALA A 227 -17.23 29.44 -22.91
N VAL A 228 -17.87 28.69 -22.01
CA VAL A 228 -18.60 27.49 -22.37
C VAL A 228 -19.73 27.79 -23.32
N SER A 229 -19.64 27.33 -24.54
CA SER A 229 -20.67 27.56 -25.59
C SER A 229 -21.76 26.50 -25.58
N ASN A 230 -21.39 25.25 -25.33
CA ASN A 230 -22.31 24.14 -25.15
C ASN A 230 -21.76 23.20 -24.06
N PRO A 231 -22.47 22.97 -22.95
CA PRO A 231 -21.98 22.15 -21.85
C PRO A 231 -22.11 20.65 -22.08
N ASP A 232 -22.88 20.22 -23.09
CA ASP A 232 -23.12 18.81 -23.37
C ASP A 232 -23.28 18.58 -24.87
N LEU A 233 -22.28 17.94 -25.45
CA LEU A 233 -22.27 17.46 -26.82
C LEU A 233 -22.47 15.94 -26.89
N ASN A 234 -22.85 15.30 -25.80
CA ASN A 234 -22.86 13.87 -25.49
C ASN A 234 -21.46 13.27 -25.38
N HIS A 235 -21.35 12.10 -24.76
CA HIS A 235 -20.12 11.34 -24.57
C HIS A 235 -19.04 12.09 -23.77
N GLY A 236 -19.45 12.97 -22.82
CA GLY A 236 -18.52 13.75 -22.02
C GLY A 236 -17.95 14.99 -22.73
N GLU A 237 -18.24 15.14 -24.01
CA GLU A 237 -17.78 16.30 -24.79
C GLU A 237 -18.58 17.55 -24.49
N TRP A 238 -17.92 18.69 -24.45
CA TRP A 238 -18.48 20.02 -24.36
C TRP A 238 -17.70 20.98 -25.26
N SER A 239 -17.98 22.27 -25.24
CA SER A 239 -17.27 23.20 -26.11
C SER A 239 -17.10 24.58 -25.51
N VAL A 240 -15.99 25.25 -25.91
CA VAL A 240 -15.67 26.63 -25.56
C VAL A 240 -15.57 27.53 -26.79
N THR A 241 -15.83 28.83 -26.61
CA THR A 241 -15.74 29.85 -27.65
C THR A 241 -15.05 31.11 -27.13
N ASP A 242 -14.28 31.77 -28.00
CA ASP A 242 -13.75 33.12 -27.79
C ASP A 242 -14.72 34.21 -28.32
N GLY A 243 -15.93 33.83 -28.69
CA GLY A 243 -16.92 34.68 -29.33
C GLY A 243 -16.78 34.76 -30.87
N THR A 244 -15.78 34.14 -31.46
CA THR A 244 -15.59 34.06 -32.90
C THR A 244 -15.88 32.66 -33.40
N ASP A 245 -15.14 31.66 -32.85
CA ASP A 245 -15.24 30.25 -33.21
C ASP A 245 -15.33 29.38 -31.97
N THR A 246 -15.48 28.06 -32.17
CA THR A 246 -15.74 27.12 -31.11
C THR A 246 -14.85 25.90 -31.27
N VAL A 247 -14.19 25.46 -30.19
CA VAL A 247 -13.46 24.19 -30.11
C VAL A 247 -14.09 23.25 -29.08
N ARG A 248 -14.04 21.95 -29.34
CA ARG A 248 -14.51 20.93 -28.40
C ARG A 248 -13.48 20.67 -27.32
N VAL A 249 -13.98 20.25 -26.18
CA VAL A 249 -13.21 19.71 -25.05
C VAL A 249 -13.80 18.34 -24.73
N ASP A 250 -12.98 17.37 -24.36
CA ASP A 250 -13.39 16.00 -24.15
C ASP A 250 -12.87 15.46 -22.81
N ASP A 251 -13.46 14.39 -22.28
CA ASP A 251 -13.25 13.87 -20.93
C ASP A 251 -12.40 12.58 -20.89
N ARG A 252 -11.39 12.46 -21.76
CA ARG A 252 -10.52 11.26 -21.75
C ARG A 252 -9.87 10.99 -20.40
N TRP A 253 -9.60 12.03 -19.61
CA TRP A 253 -9.06 11.95 -18.25
C TRP A 253 -9.98 12.61 -17.24
N ASP A 254 -9.84 12.25 -15.96
CA ASP A 254 -10.64 12.79 -14.87
C ASP A 254 -10.12 14.17 -14.45
N TYR A 255 -10.69 15.23 -14.96
CA TYR A 255 -10.35 16.61 -14.61
C TYR A 255 -11.44 17.33 -13.83
N TYR A 256 -12.49 16.62 -13.42
CA TYR A 256 -13.54 17.09 -12.50
C TYR A 256 -14.10 18.48 -12.81
N PHE A 257 -14.58 18.65 -14.02
CA PHE A 257 -15.21 19.88 -14.46
C PHE A 257 -16.61 19.63 -15.03
N TRP A 258 -17.57 20.39 -14.56
CA TRP A 258 -18.97 20.29 -14.99
C TRP A 258 -19.39 21.60 -15.64
N PRO A 259 -19.32 21.72 -16.96
CA PRO A 259 -19.52 22.97 -17.67
C PRO A 259 -20.93 23.49 -17.59
N GLU A 260 -21.08 24.78 -17.41
CA GLU A 260 -22.35 25.49 -17.53
C GLU A 260 -22.35 26.47 -18.70
N THR A 261 -23.47 26.58 -19.45
CA THR A 261 -23.55 27.47 -20.61
C THR A 261 -23.25 28.92 -20.23
N GLY A 262 -22.29 29.52 -20.88
CA GLY A 262 -21.84 30.89 -20.67
C GLY A 262 -20.88 31.05 -19.49
N GLN A 263 -20.43 29.97 -18.88
CA GLN A 263 -19.40 30.03 -17.84
C GLN A 263 -18.08 30.53 -18.46
N GLU A 264 -17.52 31.56 -17.85
CA GLU A 264 -16.25 32.16 -18.27
C GLU A 264 -15.09 31.38 -17.72
N LEU A 265 -14.10 31.10 -18.56
CA LEU A 265 -12.87 30.38 -18.24
C LEU A 265 -11.68 31.24 -18.61
N ASP A 266 -10.74 31.40 -17.68
CA ASP A 266 -9.50 32.13 -17.95
C ASP A 266 -8.60 31.29 -18.87
N GLU A 267 -8.63 29.94 -18.75
CA GLU A 267 -7.81 29.07 -19.58
C GLU A 267 -8.38 27.64 -19.64
N VAL A 268 -8.17 26.97 -20.76
CA VAL A 268 -8.32 25.52 -20.92
C VAL A 268 -7.07 24.98 -21.58
N VAL A 269 -6.35 24.11 -20.89
CA VAL A 269 -5.12 23.43 -21.34
C VAL A 269 -5.45 21.98 -21.68
N GLY A 270 -4.74 21.39 -22.61
CA GLY A 270 -4.83 19.96 -22.91
C GLY A 270 -4.11 19.59 -24.19
N CYS A 271 -3.92 18.30 -24.40
CA CYS A 271 -3.40 17.80 -25.68
C CYS A 271 -4.51 17.86 -26.74
N LEU A 272 -4.16 18.32 -27.94
CA LEU A 272 -5.13 18.36 -29.04
C LEU A 272 -5.25 16.99 -29.67
N ASP A 273 -6.45 16.42 -29.63
CA ASP A 273 -6.79 15.12 -30.17
C ASP A 273 -7.70 15.23 -31.40
N TYR A 274 -7.65 14.25 -32.28
CA TYR A 274 -8.58 14.11 -33.36
C TYR A 274 -9.28 12.77 -33.29
N SER A 275 -10.55 12.77 -33.02
CA SER A 275 -11.33 11.52 -32.95
C SER A 275 -12.79 11.74 -33.37
N PHE A 276 -13.39 10.71 -33.97
CA PHE A 276 -14.77 10.74 -34.49
C PHE A 276 -15.06 11.96 -35.38
N GLY A 277 -14.05 12.40 -36.17
CA GLY A 277 -14.17 13.51 -37.10
C GLY A 277 -14.18 14.90 -36.48
N ASN A 278 -13.72 15.02 -35.23
CA ASN A 278 -13.66 16.29 -34.52
C ASN A 278 -12.32 16.49 -33.82
N THR A 279 -11.82 17.69 -33.87
CA THR A 279 -10.68 18.13 -33.05
C THR A 279 -11.18 18.49 -31.66
N LYS A 280 -10.44 18.07 -30.65
CA LYS A 280 -10.81 18.19 -29.24
C LYS A 280 -9.60 18.52 -28.38
N ILE A 281 -9.76 19.41 -27.43
CA ILE A 281 -8.78 19.60 -26.35
C ILE A 281 -9.05 18.54 -25.30
N GLN A 282 -8.01 17.87 -24.84
CA GLN A 282 -8.05 16.83 -23.81
C GLN A 282 -7.38 17.35 -22.51
N PRO A 283 -8.11 18.00 -21.59
CA PRO A 283 -7.55 18.37 -20.29
C PRO A 283 -7.09 17.10 -19.55
N ARG A 284 -6.00 17.21 -18.80
CA ARG A 284 -5.32 16.08 -18.17
C ARG A 284 -5.71 15.92 -16.71
N LEU A 285 -5.81 17.04 -16.01
CA LEU A 285 -6.16 17.14 -14.60
C LEU A 285 -7.07 18.35 -14.36
N ALA A 286 -7.63 18.44 -13.17
CA ALA A 286 -8.49 19.58 -12.77
C ALA A 286 -7.79 20.94 -12.93
N ARG A 287 -6.45 21.00 -12.80
CA ARG A 287 -5.66 22.22 -12.98
C ARG A 287 -5.70 22.78 -14.41
N ASP A 288 -6.01 21.95 -15.40
CA ASP A 288 -6.00 22.32 -16.81
C ASP A 288 -7.24 23.13 -17.23
N VAL A 289 -8.26 23.25 -16.38
CA VAL A 289 -9.43 24.10 -16.64
C VAL A 289 -9.52 25.16 -15.54
N VAL A 290 -9.30 26.41 -15.91
CA VAL A 290 -9.19 27.56 -15.01
C VAL A 290 -10.43 28.42 -15.11
N GLU A 291 -11.23 28.45 -14.07
CA GLU A 291 -12.44 29.28 -14.01
C GLU A 291 -12.15 30.73 -13.66
N THR A 292 -12.89 31.63 -14.24
CA THR A 292 -12.81 33.06 -13.91
C THR A 292 -13.39 33.34 -12.53
N GLY A 293 -12.54 33.79 -11.61
CA GLY A 293 -12.91 34.36 -10.32
C GLY A 293 -13.30 33.42 -9.17
N VAL A 294 -13.55 32.14 -9.44
CA VAL A 294 -13.80 31.11 -8.43
C VAL A 294 -12.96 29.88 -8.79
N THR A 295 -12.24 29.36 -7.82
CA THR A 295 -11.40 28.18 -8.02
C THR A 295 -12.15 26.93 -7.53
N ARG A 296 -12.23 25.88 -8.33
CA ARG A 296 -12.78 24.59 -7.88
C ARG A 296 -11.87 23.96 -6.84
N ILE A 297 -12.49 23.22 -5.92
CA ILE A 297 -11.76 22.50 -4.87
C ILE A 297 -10.87 21.43 -5.48
N GLN A 298 -11.37 20.69 -6.48
CA GLN A 298 -10.59 19.65 -7.17
C GLN A 298 -9.32 20.21 -7.84
N ARG A 299 -9.38 21.45 -8.32
CA ARG A 299 -8.22 22.12 -8.91
C ARG A 299 -7.10 22.38 -7.88
N ILE A 300 -7.49 22.55 -6.62
CA ILE A 300 -6.55 22.74 -5.52
C ILE A 300 -5.97 21.40 -5.08
N ASN A 301 -6.84 20.39 -4.93
CA ASN A 301 -6.51 19.14 -4.26
C ASN A 301 -5.93 18.06 -5.18
N GLN A 302 -6.37 18.00 -6.46
CA GLN A 302 -5.94 16.94 -7.35
C GLN A 302 -4.46 17.04 -7.68
N VAL A 303 -3.72 15.99 -7.34
CA VAL A 303 -2.29 15.82 -7.61
C VAL A 303 -2.04 14.75 -8.66
N LEU A 304 -0.82 14.68 -9.18
CA LEU A 304 -0.41 13.64 -10.11
C LEU A 304 -0.43 12.27 -9.43
N HIS A 305 -0.85 11.24 -10.15
CA HIS A 305 -0.83 9.87 -9.65
C HIS A 305 0.60 9.41 -9.29
N SER A 306 1.58 9.81 -10.07
CA SER A 306 3.00 9.55 -9.78
C SER A 306 3.48 10.16 -8.45
N ASP A 307 2.89 11.26 -8.01
CA ASP A 307 3.18 11.83 -6.70
C ASP A 307 2.52 11.01 -5.58
N LEU A 308 1.31 10.50 -5.81
CA LEU A 308 0.63 9.59 -4.88
C LEU A 308 1.42 8.29 -4.67
N LEU A 309 2.00 7.73 -5.73
CA LEU A 309 2.82 6.52 -5.64
C LEU A 309 4.10 6.75 -4.84
N LYS A 310 4.77 7.89 -5.02
CA LYS A 310 5.97 8.25 -4.23
C LYS A 310 5.68 8.31 -2.74
N VAL A 311 4.53 8.87 -2.37
CA VAL A 311 4.10 8.94 -0.97
C VAL A 311 3.87 7.55 -0.38
N ALA A 312 3.28 6.63 -1.15
CA ALA A 312 3.06 5.26 -0.71
C ALA A 312 4.39 4.52 -0.45
N ASP A 313 5.40 4.72 -1.30
CA ASP A 313 6.71 4.09 -1.14
C ASP A 313 7.51 4.65 0.04
N ASP A 314 7.37 5.94 0.35
CA ASP A 314 8.15 6.60 1.39
C ASP A 314 7.47 6.62 2.78
N ASN A 315 6.29 6.01 2.92
CA ASN A 315 5.45 6.13 4.13
C ASN A 315 5.20 7.58 4.56
N VAL A 316 5.27 8.51 3.65
CA VAL A 316 5.03 9.93 3.90
C VAL A 316 3.57 10.23 3.56
N SER A 317 2.83 10.73 4.53
CA SER A 317 1.44 11.18 4.33
C SER A 317 1.35 12.63 3.81
N ASP A 318 2.43 13.13 3.25
CA ASP A 318 2.55 14.51 2.80
C ASP A 318 2.61 14.56 1.28
N ILE A 319 1.49 14.91 0.67
CA ILE A 319 1.40 15.13 -0.75
C ILE A 319 1.43 16.62 -1.02
N SER A 320 2.34 17.04 -1.87
CA SER A 320 2.47 18.44 -2.25
C SER A 320 1.19 18.94 -2.92
N TYR A 321 0.48 19.83 -2.28
CA TYR A 321 -0.69 20.49 -2.83
C TYR A 321 -0.28 21.54 -3.88
N TYR A 322 -1.14 21.70 -4.89
CA TYR A 322 -0.81 22.44 -6.11
C TYR A 322 -0.73 23.95 -5.90
N MET A 323 -1.58 24.52 -5.04
CA MET A 323 -1.78 25.98 -4.92
C MET A 323 -1.34 26.55 -3.56
N GLY A 324 -0.36 25.93 -2.91
CA GLY A 324 0.10 26.34 -1.59
C GLY A 324 0.58 27.78 -1.51
N GLY A 325 0.09 28.53 -0.51
CA GLY A 325 0.40 29.92 -0.29
C GLY A 325 -0.39 30.90 -1.19
N GLU A 326 -1.19 30.41 -2.15
CA GLU A 326 -2.03 31.24 -3.00
C GLU A 326 -3.28 31.69 -2.30
N THR A 327 -3.76 32.87 -2.63
CA THR A 327 -5.05 33.38 -2.18
C THR A 327 -6.11 33.04 -3.22
N VAL A 328 -7.06 32.19 -2.85
CA VAL A 328 -8.13 31.73 -3.73
C VAL A 328 -9.51 32.08 -3.20
N THR A 329 -10.49 32.02 -4.08
CA THR A 329 -11.90 32.06 -3.71
C THR A 329 -12.55 30.76 -4.17
N VAL A 330 -13.10 30.00 -3.22
CA VAL A 330 -13.76 28.72 -3.47
C VAL A 330 -15.23 28.78 -3.09
N GLU A 331 -16.05 27.99 -3.76
CA GLU A 331 -17.46 27.78 -3.41
C GLU A 331 -17.70 26.31 -3.07
N GLY A 332 -18.67 26.06 -2.22
CA GLY A 332 -19.09 24.72 -1.90
C GLY A 332 -20.27 24.67 -0.95
N ILE A 333 -20.62 23.45 -0.56
CA ILE A 333 -21.69 23.15 0.38
C ILE A 333 -21.14 22.55 1.65
N VAL A 334 -21.56 23.06 2.80
CA VAL A 334 -21.06 22.62 4.12
C VAL A 334 -21.55 21.21 4.43
N SER A 335 -20.63 20.30 4.62
CA SER A 335 -20.84 18.91 5.08
C SER A 335 -20.58 18.75 6.59
N VAL A 336 -19.67 19.58 7.17
CA VAL A 336 -19.42 19.63 8.62
C VAL A 336 -19.63 21.06 9.12
N ALA A 337 -20.61 21.21 9.99
CA ALA A 337 -21.02 22.54 10.49
C ALA A 337 -19.99 23.15 11.44
N THR A 338 -20.02 24.46 11.59
CA THR A 338 -19.21 25.17 12.61
C THR A 338 -19.47 24.57 14.00
N GLY A 339 -18.41 24.23 14.72
CA GLY A 339 -18.45 23.66 16.06
C GLY A 339 -18.64 22.14 16.10
N LEU A 340 -18.66 21.45 14.96
CA LEU A 340 -18.61 19.98 14.94
C LEU A 340 -17.19 19.42 14.89
N ALA A 341 -16.34 19.97 14.04
CA ALA A 341 -14.95 19.53 13.97
C ALA A 341 -14.08 20.34 14.96
N TYR A 342 -13.26 19.63 15.73
CA TYR A 342 -12.32 20.27 16.66
C TYR A 342 -11.33 21.21 15.92
N ALA A 343 -11.26 22.44 16.38
CA ALA A 343 -10.44 23.52 15.78
C ALA A 343 -9.45 24.15 16.77
N GLY A 344 -9.25 23.52 17.93
CA GLY A 344 -8.49 24.13 19.03
C GLY A 344 -9.28 25.20 19.76
N SER A 345 -8.68 25.77 20.81
CA SER A 345 -9.36 26.74 21.70
C SER A 345 -9.59 28.13 21.08
N GLU A 346 -8.89 28.45 19.98
CA GLU A 346 -8.89 29.78 19.36
C GLU A 346 -9.36 29.76 17.89
N GLY A 347 -9.74 28.58 17.38
CA GLY A 347 -10.14 28.37 15.99
C GLY A 347 -11.63 28.09 15.81
N GLU A 348 -12.08 28.25 14.60
CA GLU A 348 -13.34 27.75 14.07
C GLU A 348 -13.05 26.99 12.79
N LYS A 349 -13.81 25.92 12.54
CA LYS A 349 -13.65 25.07 11.37
C LYS A 349 -14.99 24.69 10.80
N ILE A 350 -15.07 24.62 9.47
CA ILE A 350 -16.11 23.93 8.73
C ILE A 350 -15.43 23.06 7.68
N ILE A 351 -16.09 22.01 7.25
CA ILE A 351 -15.72 21.29 6.03
C ILE A 351 -16.85 21.53 5.03
N PHE A 352 -16.48 21.76 3.79
CA PHE A 352 -17.42 21.92 2.69
C PHE A 352 -16.86 21.25 1.44
N GLU A 353 -17.73 20.93 0.52
CA GLU A 353 -17.40 20.20 -0.69
C GLU A 353 -17.87 20.97 -1.91
N ASP A 354 -17.24 20.69 -3.07
CA ASP A 354 -17.80 21.11 -4.35
C ASP A 354 -19.24 20.61 -4.51
N TYR A 355 -20.06 21.37 -5.22
CA TYR A 355 -21.48 21.04 -5.37
C TYR A 355 -21.77 19.69 -6.03
N ASN A 356 -20.82 19.16 -6.77
CA ASN A 356 -20.95 17.87 -7.45
C ASN A 356 -20.41 16.71 -6.63
N GLY A 357 -19.66 16.97 -5.54
CA GLY A 357 -19.03 15.94 -4.73
C GLY A 357 -17.95 15.18 -5.49
N GLY A 358 -17.72 13.93 -5.10
CA GLY A 358 -16.75 13.03 -5.70
C GLY A 358 -15.33 13.21 -5.18
N PRO A 359 -14.38 12.47 -5.76
CA PRO A 359 -12.96 12.56 -5.38
C PRO A 359 -12.44 14.00 -5.49
N TRP A 360 -11.53 14.38 -4.58
CA TRP A 360 -10.88 15.69 -4.53
C TRP A 360 -11.80 16.86 -4.22
N SER A 361 -13.08 16.63 -3.89
CA SER A 361 -14.09 17.70 -3.72
C SER A 361 -14.11 18.33 -2.35
N GLY A 362 -13.46 17.74 -1.35
CA GLY A 362 -13.51 18.18 0.04
C GLY A 362 -12.51 19.30 0.35
N MET A 363 -12.89 20.26 1.22
CA MET A 363 -12.01 21.33 1.67
C MET A 363 -12.26 21.63 3.14
N VAL A 364 -11.19 21.60 3.92
CA VAL A 364 -11.20 22.11 5.29
C VAL A 364 -11.07 23.63 5.24
N CYS A 365 -11.94 24.34 5.92
CA CYS A 365 -11.88 25.79 6.06
C CYS A 365 -11.62 26.14 7.52
N TYR A 366 -10.52 26.80 7.78
CA TYR A 366 -10.11 27.24 9.10
C TYR A 366 -10.14 28.74 9.23
N GLY A 367 -10.43 29.22 10.43
CA GLY A 367 -10.36 30.63 10.79
C GLY A 367 -10.30 30.82 12.29
N LEU A 368 -9.94 32.04 12.72
CA LEU A 368 -9.98 32.38 14.14
C LEU A 368 -11.43 32.42 14.66
N ALA A 369 -11.60 32.18 15.95
CA ALA A 369 -12.91 32.15 16.60
C ALA A 369 -13.75 33.40 16.28
N GLY A 370 -14.95 33.21 15.75
CA GLY A 370 -15.87 34.26 15.31
C GLY A 370 -15.65 34.75 13.86
N SER A 371 -14.65 34.19 13.14
CA SER A 371 -14.37 34.62 11.76
C SER A 371 -15.20 33.88 10.71
N ILE A 372 -15.51 32.61 10.97
CA ILE A 372 -16.35 31.76 10.10
C ILE A 372 -17.83 32.00 10.40
N GLY A 373 -18.18 32.14 11.68
CA GLY A 373 -19.52 32.25 12.15
C GLY A 373 -20.35 30.96 11.99
N SER A 374 -21.65 31.03 12.29
CA SER A 374 -22.49 29.81 12.26
C SER A 374 -22.85 29.40 10.83
N GLN A 375 -22.26 28.29 10.39
CA GLN A 375 -22.52 27.68 9.09
C GLN A 375 -23.08 26.26 9.32
N PRO A 376 -24.38 26.03 9.18
CA PRO A 376 -24.98 24.70 9.32
C PRO A 376 -24.72 23.85 8.09
N ILE A 377 -24.81 22.51 8.26
CA ILE A 377 -24.78 21.55 7.15
C ILE A 377 -25.78 21.92 6.08
N GLY A 378 -25.41 21.84 4.80
CA GLY A 378 -26.23 22.24 3.66
C GLY A 378 -26.18 23.75 3.33
N ARG A 379 -25.36 24.55 4.04
CA ARG A 379 -25.11 25.93 3.70
C ARG A 379 -24.21 26.03 2.48
N LYS A 380 -24.67 26.72 1.44
CA LYS A 380 -23.84 27.10 0.29
C LYS A 380 -23.03 28.33 0.64
N VAL A 381 -21.71 28.20 0.54
CA VAL A 381 -20.75 29.21 1.00
C VAL A 381 -19.75 29.56 -0.09
N ARG A 382 -19.21 30.76 0.01
CA ARG A 382 -18.03 31.21 -0.71
C ARG A 382 -16.98 31.62 0.34
N ALA A 383 -15.82 30.99 0.30
CA ALA A 383 -14.70 31.30 1.16
C ALA A 383 -13.56 31.92 0.35
N THR A 384 -12.93 32.95 0.88
CA THR A 384 -11.70 33.54 0.33
C THR A 384 -10.59 33.46 1.37
N GLY A 385 -9.50 32.85 1.01
CA GLY A 385 -8.39 32.60 1.94
C GLY A 385 -7.14 32.14 1.25
N VAL A 386 -6.14 31.79 2.05
CA VAL A 386 -4.86 31.27 1.59
C VAL A 386 -4.87 29.76 1.73
N ILE A 387 -4.44 29.05 0.71
CA ILE A 387 -4.28 27.60 0.76
C ILE A 387 -3.04 27.27 1.59
N ASN A 388 -3.24 26.40 2.56
CA ASN A 388 -2.22 25.97 3.50
C ASN A 388 -2.30 24.46 3.73
N GLU A 389 -1.17 23.87 4.09
CA GLU A 389 -1.11 22.48 4.51
C GLU A 389 -0.96 22.44 6.04
N TYR A 390 -2.00 21.94 6.71
CA TYR A 390 -2.01 21.85 8.15
C TYR A 390 -1.59 20.46 8.60
N GLY A 391 -0.42 20.36 9.18
CA GLY A 391 0.12 19.13 9.71
C GLY A 391 1.55 19.31 10.17
N HIS A 392 2.11 18.29 10.72
CA HIS A 392 3.52 18.22 11.08
C HIS A 392 4.19 17.05 10.38
N ASP A 393 5.49 17.22 10.15
CA ASP A 393 6.37 16.26 9.53
C ASP A 393 6.06 14.82 9.93
N SER A 394 5.80 14.03 8.96
CA SER A 394 5.99 12.61 8.75
C SER A 394 5.07 11.57 9.41
N TYR A 395 4.36 11.77 10.51
CA TYR A 395 3.56 10.66 11.09
C TYR A 395 2.11 11.03 11.44
N ASP A 396 1.81 12.30 11.52
CA ASP A 396 0.51 12.75 12.00
C ASP A 396 -0.52 13.00 10.90
N GLY A 397 -0.12 12.92 9.64
CA GLY A 397 -0.93 13.26 8.48
C GLY A 397 -1.08 14.77 8.26
N ASN A 398 -1.41 15.14 7.03
CA ASN A 398 -1.57 16.51 6.57
C ASN A 398 -2.97 16.74 6.05
N VAL A 399 -3.43 17.99 6.12
CA VAL A 399 -4.75 18.37 5.65
C VAL A 399 -4.63 19.65 4.85
N THR A 400 -5.01 19.59 3.58
CA THR A 400 -5.14 20.78 2.77
C THR A 400 -6.30 21.61 3.29
N GLU A 401 -6.02 22.85 3.69
CA GLU A 401 -7.05 23.76 4.23
C GLU A 401 -6.97 25.16 3.62
N ILE A 402 -8.08 25.85 3.63
CA ILE A 402 -8.16 27.27 3.32
C ILE A 402 -8.22 28.07 4.61
N ASP A 403 -7.18 28.85 4.88
CA ASP A 403 -7.13 29.83 5.96
C ASP A 403 -7.87 31.11 5.53
N ILE A 404 -9.06 31.36 6.03
CA ILE A 404 -9.88 32.48 5.56
C ILE A 404 -9.26 33.83 5.89
N THR A 405 -9.26 34.70 4.89
CA THR A 405 -8.83 36.10 5.01
C THR A 405 -9.98 37.08 4.94
N GLN A 406 -11.18 36.63 4.57
CA GLN A 406 -12.39 37.40 4.48
C GLN A 406 -13.57 36.64 5.13
N PRO A 407 -14.58 37.35 5.62
CA PRO A 407 -15.79 36.70 6.14
C PRO A 407 -16.43 35.78 5.09
N ILE A 408 -16.89 34.61 5.54
CA ILE A 408 -17.64 33.66 4.69
C ILE A 408 -18.88 34.35 4.09
N GLN A 409 -19.05 34.25 2.79
CA GLN A 409 -20.26 34.70 2.09
C GLN A 409 -21.26 33.55 1.99
N VAL A 410 -22.48 33.81 2.38
CA VAL A 410 -23.59 32.86 2.28
C VAL A 410 -24.26 33.02 0.92
N LEU A 411 -24.29 31.97 0.14
CA LEU A 411 -24.87 31.91 -1.21
C LEU A 411 -26.27 31.29 -1.21
N GLY A 412 -26.55 30.40 -0.23
CA GLY A 412 -27.85 29.74 -0.15
C GLY A 412 -27.89 28.69 0.95
N PHE A 413 -28.94 27.89 0.92
CA PHE A 413 -29.10 26.76 1.84
C PHE A 413 -29.87 25.63 1.17
N ASP A 414 -29.27 24.44 1.10
CA ASP A 414 -29.89 23.25 0.54
C ASP A 414 -29.29 22.00 1.23
N PRO A 415 -29.87 21.51 2.30
CA PRO A 415 -29.34 20.37 3.04
C PRO A 415 -29.44 19.05 2.28
N THR A 416 -30.15 19.01 1.16
CA THR A 416 -30.26 17.80 0.32
C THR A 416 -29.21 17.74 -0.78
N ALA A 417 -28.46 18.83 -0.96
CA ALA A 417 -27.43 18.92 -2.00
C ALA A 417 -26.02 18.56 -1.49
N VAL A 418 -25.85 18.16 -0.22
CA VAL A 418 -24.59 17.58 0.24
C VAL A 418 -24.43 16.24 -0.45
N SER A 419 -23.36 16.09 -1.20
CA SER A 419 -23.04 14.82 -1.88
C SER A 419 -22.76 13.73 -0.86
N LEU A 420 -22.97 12.50 -1.25
CA LEU A 420 -22.65 11.34 -0.44
C LEU A 420 -22.06 10.26 -1.34
N ASP A 421 -20.76 10.15 -1.31
CA ASP A 421 -20.03 9.14 -2.08
C ASP A 421 -19.87 7.86 -1.27
N THR A 422 -20.05 6.70 -1.91
CA THR A 422 -19.87 5.41 -1.26
C THR A 422 -18.49 4.87 -1.58
N ILE A 423 -17.73 4.54 -0.53
CA ILE A 423 -16.39 3.99 -0.62
C ILE A 423 -16.27 2.74 0.24
N ASN A 424 -15.19 1.98 0.04
CA ASN A 424 -14.84 0.85 0.90
C ASN A 424 -13.82 1.25 1.97
N THR A 425 -13.74 0.47 3.04
CA THR A 425 -12.70 0.69 4.07
C THR A 425 -11.29 0.62 3.48
N GLY A 426 -11.04 -0.31 2.55
CA GLY A 426 -9.76 -0.46 1.87
C GLY A 426 -9.30 0.77 1.09
N ASP A 427 -10.24 1.61 0.61
CA ASP A 427 -9.90 2.83 -0.13
C ASP A 427 -9.17 3.87 0.73
N LEU A 428 -9.28 3.78 2.06
CA LEU A 428 -8.63 4.70 3.00
C LEU A 428 -7.34 4.15 3.62
N ARG A 429 -6.90 2.95 3.24
CA ARG A 429 -5.75 2.30 3.86
C ARG A 429 -4.41 2.82 3.39
N VAL A 430 -4.29 3.19 2.14
CA VAL A 430 -3.05 3.66 1.53
C VAL A 430 -3.23 5.05 0.94
N ALA A 431 -2.20 5.88 0.98
CA ALA A 431 -2.26 7.27 0.54
C ALA A 431 -2.70 7.39 -0.92
N SER A 432 -2.24 6.49 -1.80
CA SER A 432 -2.57 6.53 -3.23
C SER A 432 -4.06 6.39 -3.57
N THR A 433 -4.85 5.79 -2.69
CA THR A 433 -6.30 5.68 -2.86
C THR A 433 -7.09 6.59 -1.92
N ALA A 434 -6.53 6.91 -0.76
CA ALA A 434 -7.21 7.66 0.29
C ALA A 434 -7.18 9.17 0.08
N GLU A 435 -6.11 9.72 -0.49
CA GLU A 435 -5.90 11.16 -0.61
C GLU A 435 -7.03 11.86 -1.35
N GLN A 436 -7.53 11.27 -2.43
CA GLN A 436 -8.65 11.80 -3.19
C GLN A 436 -9.95 11.99 -2.38
N TRP A 437 -10.06 11.33 -1.23
CA TRP A 437 -11.20 11.42 -0.33
C TRP A 437 -10.99 12.40 0.84
N GLY A 438 -9.81 13.02 0.93
CA GLY A 438 -9.51 14.00 1.97
C GLY A 438 -10.59 15.07 2.10
N ALA A 439 -11.13 15.26 3.30
CA ALA A 439 -12.23 16.18 3.64
C ALA A 439 -13.57 15.93 2.90
N VAL A 440 -13.72 14.85 2.15
CA VAL A 440 -14.97 14.47 1.46
C VAL A 440 -15.93 13.77 2.44
N TRP A 441 -17.23 14.03 2.31
CA TRP A 441 -18.30 13.36 3.06
C TRP A 441 -18.68 12.07 2.37
N VAL A 442 -18.37 10.94 3.01
CA VAL A 442 -18.52 9.61 2.42
C VAL A 442 -19.38 8.68 3.27
N GLU A 443 -19.84 7.61 2.66
CA GLU A 443 -20.54 6.49 3.31
C GLU A 443 -19.79 5.19 3.08
N ILE A 444 -19.63 4.42 4.15
CA ILE A 444 -19.13 3.04 4.11
C ILE A 444 -20.26 2.13 4.55
N ASN A 445 -20.47 1.02 3.84
CA ASN A 445 -21.57 0.10 4.08
C ASN A 445 -21.07 -1.30 4.43
N ASN A 446 -21.87 -2.02 5.24
CA ASN A 446 -21.69 -3.44 5.53
C ASN A 446 -20.35 -3.79 6.18
N ALA A 447 -19.89 -3.01 7.13
CA ALA A 447 -18.64 -3.23 7.83
C ALA A 447 -18.86 -3.89 9.21
N MET A 448 -17.84 -4.58 9.70
CA MET A 448 -17.80 -5.14 11.05
C MET A 448 -16.91 -4.30 11.95
N VAL A 449 -17.26 -4.19 13.22
CA VAL A 449 -16.39 -3.58 14.24
C VAL A 449 -15.28 -4.58 14.58
N ILE A 450 -14.03 -4.20 14.38
CA ILE A 450 -12.86 -5.06 14.59
C ILE A 450 -12.21 -4.80 15.94
N GLN A 451 -12.01 -3.53 16.31
CA GLN A 451 -11.50 -3.12 17.62
C GLN A 451 -12.34 -1.97 18.18
N ASN A 452 -12.43 -1.86 19.49
CA ASN A 452 -13.22 -0.80 20.13
C ASN A 452 -12.55 -0.13 21.33
N ASP A 453 -11.29 -0.42 21.58
CA ASP A 453 -10.53 0.02 22.77
C ASP A 453 -9.28 0.85 22.45
N LEU A 454 -9.19 1.38 21.23
CA LEU A 454 -8.07 2.20 20.82
C LEU A 454 -7.99 3.51 21.63
N ASP A 455 -6.78 4.06 21.72
CA ASP A 455 -6.50 5.34 22.35
C ASP A 455 -7.38 6.47 21.78
N TYR A 456 -7.60 7.49 22.60
CA TYR A 456 -8.44 8.66 22.27
C TYR A 456 -9.89 8.33 21.93
N GLY A 457 -10.40 7.14 22.32
CA GLY A 457 -11.78 6.73 22.05
C GLY A 457 -12.04 6.23 20.64
N GLN A 458 -11.00 6.07 19.83
CA GLN A 458 -11.09 5.53 18.48
C GLN A 458 -11.47 4.04 18.49
N TRP A 459 -11.97 3.56 17.38
CA TRP A 459 -12.33 2.19 17.11
C TRP A 459 -12.17 1.90 15.63
N THR A 460 -12.27 0.66 15.21
CA THR A 460 -12.03 0.27 13.82
C THR A 460 -13.17 -0.53 13.22
N ILE A 461 -13.30 -0.44 11.91
CA ILE A 461 -14.24 -1.22 11.11
C ILE A 461 -13.54 -1.78 9.87
N ASP A 462 -14.08 -2.89 9.34
CA ASP A 462 -13.65 -3.51 8.11
C ASP A 462 -14.87 -4.06 7.35
N ASP A 463 -14.99 -3.74 6.08
CA ASP A 463 -16.03 -4.27 5.18
C ASP A 463 -15.52 -5.49 4.38
N GLY A 464 -14.32 -5.97 4.69
CA GLY A 464 -13.62 -7.07 4.03
C GLY A 464 -12.56 -6.61 3.04
N SER A 465 -12.41 -5.29 2.81
CA SER A 465 -11.37 -4.71 1.95
C SER A 465 -10.17 -4.20 2.73
N GLY A 466 -10.28 -4.11 4.06
CA GLY A 466 -9.20 -3.74 4.98
C GLY A 466 -9.65 -2.78 6.08
N GLU A 467 -9.05 -2.93 7.25
CA GLU A 467 -9.41 -2.22 8.46
C GLU A 467 -9.07 -0.73 8.42
N ILE A 468 -10.00 0.12 8.88
CA ILE A 468 -9.77 1.56 9.06
C ILE A 468 -10.22 2.04 10.43
N LYS A 469 -9.66 3.17 10.88
CA LYS A 469 -10.04 3.84 12.10
C LYS A 469 -11.26 4.75 11.91
N ILE A 470 -12.11 4.73 12.94
CA ILE A 470 -13.19 5.70 13.12
C ILE A 470 -12.75 6.66 14.21
N GLY A 471 -12.73 7.94 13.88
CA GLY A 471 -12.30 8.98 14.77
C GLY A 471 -13.40 9.48 15.72
N THR A 472 -12.99 10.39 16.60
CA THR A 472 -13.85 10.99 17.61
C THR A 472 -13.64 12.49 17.70
N ASN A 473 -13.39 13.13 16.56
CA ASN A 473 -13.09 14.56 16.48
C ASN A 473 -14.34 15.45 16.54
N SER A 474 -15.53 14.84 16.48
CA SER A 474 -16.76 15.61 16.56
C SER A 474 -17.00 16.13 17.97
N GLU A 475 -17.29 17.41 18.08
CA GLU A 475 -17.65 18.09 19.35
C GLU A 475 -19.17 18.11 19.59
N ALA A 476 -19.96 17.31 18.90
CA ALA A 476 -21.40 17.18 19.13
C ALA A 476 -21.69 16.64 20.53
N GLU A 477 -22.68 17.25 21.22
CA GLU A 477 -23.05 16.85 22.59
C GLU A 477 -23.56 15.40 22.65
N GLU A 478 -24.11 14.88 21.57
CA GLU A 478 -24.67 13.55 21.40
C GLU A 478 -23.62 12.44 21.62
N TRP A 479 -22.34 12.74 21.46
CA TRP A 479 -21.25 11.79 21.73
C TRP A 479 -20.95 11.60 23.22
N THR A 480 -21.41 12.49 24.11
CA THR A 480 -21.01 12.51 25.54
C THR A 480 -21.37 11.20 26.25
N ASP A 481 -22.54 10.63 25.98
CA ASP A 481 -23.03 9.39 26.59
C ASP A 481 -23.04 8.20 25.60
N TRP A 482 -22.45 8.36 24.41
CA TRP A 482 -22.42 7.32 23.41
C TRP A 482 -21.37 6.25 23.78
N ALA A 483 -21.81 5.00 23.82
CA ALA A 483 -20.91 3.88 24.06
C ALA A 483 -20.40 3.33 22.72
N ARG A 484 -19.09 3.09 22.66
CA ARG A 484 -18.47 2.43 21.49
C ARG A 484 -19.12 1.07 21.26
N PRO A 485 -19.33 0.68 20.00
CA PRO A 485 -19.95 -0.60 19.69
C PRO A 485 -19.04 -1.75 20.11
N PRO A 486 -19.60 -2.86 20.58
CA PRO A 486 -18.82 -4.07 20.83
C PRO A 486 -18.13 -4.57 19.54
N VAL A 487 -16.98 -5.21 19.70
CA VAL A 487 -16.31 -5.95 18.61
C VAL A 487 -17.29 -6.98 18.03
N GLY A 488 -17.31 -7.09 16.70
CA GLY A 488 -18.25 -7.94 15.98
C GLY A 488 -19.62 -7.30 15.71
N SER A 489 -19.88 -6.07 16.18
CA SER A 489 -21.10 -5.35 15.79
C SER A 489 -21.10 -5.07 14.29
N PHE A 490 -22.27 -5.31 13.65
CA PHE A 490 -22.45 -5.03 12.24
C PHE A 490 -22.91 -3.59 12.02
N VAL A 491 -22.14 -2.87 11.25
CA VAL A 491 -22.44 -1.51 10.81
C VAL A 491 -23.06 -1.59 9.42
N GLU A 492 -24.38 -1.37 9.34
CA GLU A 492 -25.09 -1.35 8.06
C GLU A 492 -24.62 -0.20 7.19
N SER A 493 -24.48 0.99 7.79
CA SER A 493 -23.83 2.12 7.15
C SER A 493 -23.20 3.06 8.17
N ILE A 494 -22.12 3.72 7.80
CA ILE A 494 -21.49 4.79 8.54
C ILE A 494 -21.11 5.92 7.60
N ARG A 495 -21.45 7.16 7.99
CA ARG A 495 -21.14 8.37 7.25
C ARG A 495 -20.18 9.24 8.04
N GLY A 496 -19.28 9.87 7.32
CA GLY A 496 -18.33 10.78 7.93
C GLY A 496 -17.50 11.51 6.88
N TRP A 497 -16.73 12.46 7.30
CA TRP A 497 -15.72 13.07 6.46
C TRP A 497 -14.37 12.39 6.68
N VAL A 498 -13.59 12.32 5.62
CA VAL A 498 -12.27 11.67 5.67
C VAL A 498 -11.25 12.66 6.19
N TYR A 499 -10.54 12.27 7.24
CA TYR A 499 -9.56 13.10 7.91
C TYR A 499 -8.19 12.46 7.89
N ASN A 500 -7.22 13.12 7.27
CA ASN A 500 -5.83 12.66 7.21
C ASN A 500 -5.03 13.22 8.38
N ARG A 501 -5.31 12.78 9.59
CA ARG A 501 -4.55 13.17 10.78
C ARG A 501 -4.82 12.26 11.97
N HIS A 502 -3.75 11.91 12.70
CA HIS A 502 -3.80 11.10 13.92
C HIS A 502 -4.53 9.75 13.73
N GLY A 503 -4.51 9.24 12.50
CA GLY A 503 -5.18 8.00 12.15
C GLY A 503 -4.37 6.78 12.53
N TYR A 504 -3.16 6.65 12.08
CA TYR A 504 -2.31 5.45 12.16
C TYR A 504 -3.08 4.16 11.93
N ASN A 505 -3.00 3.62 10.78
CA ASN A 505 -3.43 2.26 10.50
C ASN A 505 -2.20 1.35 10.33
N SER A 506 -2.40 0.07 10.08
CA SER A 506 -1.33 -0.90 9.82
C SER A 506 -0.42 -0.54 8.66
N ASP A 507 -0.91 0.29 7.73
CA ASP A 507 -0.20 0.70 6.53
C ASP A 507 0.40 2.11 6.67
N SER A 508 0.56 2.58 7.91
CA SER A 508 1.20 3.85 8.28
C SER A 508 0.56 5.11 7.71
N THR A 509 -0.70 5.06 7.27
CA THR A 509 -1.45 6.26 6.89
C THR A 509 -2.20 6.85 8.06
N ALA A 510 -2.46 8.15 8.00
CA ALA A 510 -3.22 8.86 9.03
C ALA A 510 -4.71 9.03 8.67
N TYR A 511 -5.18 8.42 7.58
CA TYR A 511 -6.57 8.52 7.15
C TYR A 511 -7.51 7.77 8.06
N LYS A 512 -8.64 8.39 8.37
CA LYS A 512 -9.73 7.86 9.17
C LYS A 512 -11.05 8.51 8.79
N LEU A 513 -12.15 7.86 9.17
CA LEU A 513 -13.48 8.42 8.99
C LEU A 513 -13.94 9.12 10.27
N GLU A 514 -14.49 10.31 10.15
CA GLU A 514 -14.99 11.15 11.25
C GLU A 514 -16.49 11.40 11.11
N PRO A 515 -17.35 10.63 11.79
CA PRO A 515 -18.78 10.88 11.84
C PRO A 515 -19.10 12.21 12.57
N ASN A 516 -20.08 12.96 12.08
CA ASN A 516 -20.53 14.18 12.76
C ASN A 516 -21.34 13.86 14.02
N TYR A 517 -22.23 12.87 13.96
CA TYR A 517 -23.16 12.49 15.02
C TYR A 517 -23.24 10.97 15.18
N PRO A 518 -23.62 10.46 16.37
CA PRO A 518 -23.93 9.04 16.51
C PRO A 518 -24.99 8.52 15.52
N SER A 519 -25.89 9.38 15.08
CA SER A 519 -26.92 9.04 14.09
C SER A 519 -26.39 8.83 12.67
N ASP A 520 -25.14 9.19 12.43
CA ASP A 520 -24.44 8.89 11.16
C ASP A 520 -24.01 7.43 11.08
N ILE A 521 -24.19 6.68 12.18
CA ILE A 521 -23.89 5.27 12.26
C ILE A 521 -25.19 4.50 12.41
N VAL A 522 -25.44 3.61 11.48
CA VAL A 522 -26.60 2.72 11.46
C VAL A 522 -26.09 1.29 11.73
N PHE A 523 -26.51 0.73 12.85
CA PHE A 523 -26.25 -0.67 13.12
C PHE A 523 -27.37 -1.51 12.54
N GLY A 524 -27.00 -2.51 11.74
CA GLY A 524 -27.91 -3.45 11.12
C GLY A 524 -28.14 -4.70 11.98
N ALA A 525 -29.08 -5.51 11.53
CA ALA A 525 -29.18 -6.90 11.95
C ALA A 525 -28.06 -7.67 11.23
N GLY A 526 -26.87 -7.66 11.82
CA GLY A 526 -25.74 -8.42 11.34
C GLY A 526 -25.92 -9.92 11.53
N PRO A 527 -25.00 -10.73 11.02
CA PRO A 527 -24.96 -12.15 11.35
C PRO A 527 -24.64 -12.34 12.85
N PRO A 528 -24.94 -13.52 13.43
CA PRO A 528 -24.56 -13.84 14.78
C PRO A 528 -23.08 -13.62 15.07
N ILE A 529 -22.77 -13.11 16.27
CA ILE A 529 -21.40 -12.95 16.75
C ILE A 529 -21.03 -14.21 17.52
N ILE A 530 -19.94 -14.86 17.12
CA ILE A 530 -19.37 -16.02 17.79
C ILE A 530 -18.09 -15.57 18.51
N ALA A 531 -18.02 -15.77 19.82
CA ALA A 531 -16.89 -15.37 20.65
C ALA A 531 -16.52 -16.47 21.66
N ASP A 532 -15.35 -16.35 22.26
CA ASP A 532 -14.89 -17.19 23.37
C ASP A 532 -15.03 -18.69 23.07
N VAL A 533 -14.43 -19.14 21.98
CA VAL A 533 -14.45 -20.55 21.60
C VAL A 533 -13.47 -21.34 22.44
N HIS A 534 -13.98 -22.32 23.20
CA HIS A 534 -13.18 -23.20 24.04
C HIS A 534 -13.46 -24.65 23.73
N ARG A 535 -12.44 -25.50 23.94
CA ARG A 535 -12.59 -26.96 23.90
C ARG A 535 -12.21 -27.61 25.23
N ASP A 536 -12.85 -28.69 25.56
CA ASP A 536 -12.55 -29.50 26.72
C ASP A 536 -12.68 -31.01 26.36
N PRO A 537 -11.65 -31.81 26.57
CA PRO A 537 -10.31 -31.46 27.08
C PRO A 537 -9.43 -30.71 26.07
N CYS A 538 -8.47 -29.94 26.59
CA CYS A 538 -7.45 -29.27 25.78
C CYS A 538 -6.49 -30.26 25.12
N VAL A 539 -5.99 -31.22 25.93
CA VAL A 539 -5.14 -32.35 25.47
C VAL A 539 -6.05 -33.54 25.26
N VAL A 540 -6.08 -34.08 24.06
CA VAL A 540 -7.09 -35.04 23.60
C VAL A 540 -6.46 -36.36 23.28
N SER A 541 -6.99 -37.44 23.88
CA SER A 541 -6.64 -38.82 23.49
C SER A 541 -7.59 -39.35 22.41
N SER A 542 -7.20 -40.41 21.70
CA SER A 542 -8.01 -41.01 20.63
C SER A 542 -9.38 -41.55 21.10
N SER A 543 -9.56 -41.71 22.41
CA SER A 543 -10.83 -42.14 23.01
C SER A 543 -11.72 -41.01 23.50
N ASP A 544 -11.20 -39.79 23.57
CA ASP A 544 -11.94 -38.65 24.13
C ASP A 544 -12.92 -38.07 23.11
N GLN A 545 -14.03 -37.63 23.61
CA GLN A 545 -14.95 -36.72 22.94
C GLN A 545 -14.60 -35.31 23.36
N VAL A 546 -14.62 -34.39 22.43
CA VAL A 546 -14.25 -33.00 22.68
C VAL A 546 -15.48 -32.13 22.71
N GLN A 547 -15.80 -31.55 23.87
CA GLN A 547 -16.82 -30.55 23.98
C GLN A 547 -16.27 -29.21 23.50
N VAL A 548 -16.89 -28.64 22.49
CA VAL A 548 -16.64 -27.26 22.04
C VAL A 548 -17.75 -26.38 22.61
N SER A 549 -17.36 -25.30 23.27
CA SER A 549 -18.26 -24.29 23.81
C SER A 549 -17.89 -22.90 23.30
N THR A 550 -18.90 -22.08 23.07
CA THR A 550 -18.71 -20.71 22.59
C THR A 550 -19.89 -19.84 23.02
N MET A 551 -19.67 -18.56 23.14
CA MET A 551 -20.73 -17.58 23.28
C MET A 551 -21.21 -17.16 21.89
N ILE A 552 -22.51 -17.26 21.64
CA ILE A 552 -23.13 -16.81 20.39
C ILE A 552 -24.20 -15.79 20.73
N THR A 553 -24.01 -14.58 20.28
CA THR A 553 -24.95 -13.46 20.49
C THR A 553 -25.43 -12.90 19.18
N ASP A 554 -26.63 -12.35 19.21
CA ASP A 554 -27.23 -11.67 18.06
C ASP A 554 -28.31 -10.69 18.52
N ASN A 555 -28.63 -9.71 17.69
CA ASN A 555 -29.77 -8.81 17.95
C ASN A 555 -31.12 -9.44 17.54
N SER A 556 -31.10 -10.61 16.91
CA SER A 556 -32.24 -11.46 16.60
C SER A 556 -32.14 -12.81 17.33
N THR A 557 -32.94 -13.78 17.00
CA THR A 557 -32.89 -15.11 17.63
C THR A 557 -31.93 -16.01 16.89
N ILE A 558 -30.96 -16.59 17.59
CA ILE A 558 -30.13 -17.66 17.01
C ILE A 558 -31.00 -18.86 16.72
N SER A 559 -31.14 -19.25 15.48
CA SER A 559 -31.96 -20.37 15.03
C SER A 559 -31.26 -21.71 15.19
N GLU A 560 -29.99 -21.78 14.82
CA GLU A 560 -29.18 -22.99 14.92
C GLU A 560 -27.67 -22.64 14.87
N ALA A 561 -26.84 -23.52 15.45
CA ALA A 561 -25.40 -23.46 15.39
C ALA A 561 -24.80 -24.86 15.26
N PHE A 562 -23.66 -24.96 14.60
CA PHE A 562 -22.99 -26.23 14.33
C PHE A 562 -21.49 -26.11 14.61
N VAL A 563 -20.89 -27.19 15.13
CA VAL A 563 -19.45 -27.44 15.04
C VAL A 563 -19.22 -28.33 13.82
N HIS A 564 -18.45 -27.83 12.90
CA HIS A 564 -17.95 -28.59 11.74
C HIS A 564 -16.56 -29.11 12.08
N PHE A 565 -16.26 -30.34 11.72
CA PHE A 565 -14.98 -30.96 12.02
C PHE A 565 -14.57 -31.93 10.92
N ARG A 566 -13.25 -32.16 10.82
CA ARG A 566 -12.68 -33.19 9.95
C ARG A 566 -11.42 -33.80 10.56
N TYR A 567 -11.08 -35.00 10.14
CA TYR A 567 -9.92 -35.75 10.56
C TYR A 567 -8.90 -35.79 9.42
N ASP A 568 -7.63 -35.45 9.68
CA ASP A 568 -6.49 -35.49 8.71
C ASP A 568 -6.82 -34.89 7.33
N GLY A 569 -7.43 -33.72 7.30
CA GLY A 569 -7.80 -33.05 6.05
C GLY A 569 -8.91 -33.74 5.24
N GLY A 570 -9.63 -34.69 5.85
CA GLY A 570 -10.70 -35.47 5.23
C GLY A 570 -11.96 -34.63 4.94
N ILE A 571 -13.07 -35.32 4.75
CA ILE A 571 -14.38 -34.69 4.48
C ILE A 571 -14.91 -34.05 5.78
N TRP A 572 -15.46 -32.85 5.68
CA TRP A 572 -16.13 -32.17 6.78
C TRP A 572 -17.40 -32.90 7.18
N ASP A 573 -17.56 -33.11 8.48
CA ASP A 573 -18.79 -33.54 9.16
C ASP A 573 -19.25 -32.45 10.12
N SER A 574 -20.42 -32.56 10.69
CA SER A 574 -20.94 -31.56 11.62
C SER A 574 -21.80 -32.12 12.73
N VAL A 575 -21.80 -31.45 13.87
CA VAL A 575 -22.71 -31.71 15.00
C VAL A 575 -23.42 -30.44 15.38
N ALA A 576 -24.74 -30.56 15.63
CA ALA A 576 -25.53 -29.43 16.10
C ALA A 576 -25.11 -29.04 17.53
N MET A 577 -25.00 -27.75 17.78
CA MET A 577 -24.78 -27.18 19.10
C MET A 577 -26.12 -26.98 19.83
N SER A 578 -26.08 -27.01 21.13
CA SER A 578 -27.22 -26.75 21.99
C SER A 578 -26.98 -25.47 22.78
N SER A 579 -27.98 -24.58 22.85
CA SER A 579 -27.95 -23.38 23.67
C SER A 579 -28.06 -23.72 25.14
N GLY A 580 -27.21 -23.05 25.94
CA GLY A 580 -27.24 -23.11 27.42
C GLY A 580 -27.73 -21.81 28.04
N THR A 581 -27.22 -21.50 29.23
CA THR A 581 -27.41 -20.20 29.89
C THR A 581 -26.36 -19.20 29.42
N ASP A 582 -26.65 -17.92 29.50
CA ASP A 582 -25.70 -16.82 29.24
C ASP A 582 -25.12 -16.86 27.81
N ASP A 583 -25.97 -17.20 26.83
CA ASP A 583 -25.64 -17.29 25.38
C ASP A 583 -24.52 -18.28 25.04
N ILE A 584 -24.21 -19.21 25.95
CA ILE A 584 -23.23 -20.27 25.73
C ILE A 584 -23.86 -21.42 24.93
N TRP A 585 -23.24 -21.78 23.84
CA TRP A 585 -23.60 -22.90 22.98
C TRP A 585 -22.55 -24.01 23.09
N THR A 586 -22.97 -25.24 23.05
CA THR A 586 -22.09 -26.40 23.18
C THR A 586 -22.38 -27.45 22.14
N GLY A 587 -21.33 -27.99 21.54
CA GLY A 587 -21.34 -29.13 20.64
C GLY A 587 -20.27 -30.13 21.01
N VAL A 588 -20.40 -31.40 20.60
CA VAL A 588 -19.45 -32.45 20.97
C VAL A 588 -18.89 -33.12 19.71
N ILE A 589 -17.61 -32.92 19.46
CA ILE A 589 -16.88 -33.64 18.41
C ILE A 589 -16.66 -35.08 18.87
N PRO A 590 -17.04 -36.09 18.06
CA PRO A 590 -16.80 -37.49 18.40
C PRO A 590 -15.32 -37.81 18.53
N SER A 591 -14.98 -38.87 19.28
CA SER A 591 -13.59 -39.34 19.38
C SER A 591 -13.08 -39.77 17.99
N SER A 592 -11.80 -39.50 17.70
CA SER A 592 -11.15 -39.95 16.46
C SER A 592 -11.11 -41.47 16.33
N SER A 593 -11.12 -42.18 17.47
CA SER A 593 -10.95 -43.65 17.55
C SER A 593 -9.62 -44.15 16.94
N THR A 594 -8.77 -43.25 16.48
CA THR A 594 -7.46 -43.52 15.90
C THR A 594 -6.45 -42.61 16.57
N ASP A 595 -5.31 -43.17 16.87
CA ASP A 595 -4.19 -42.43 17.46
C ASP A 595 -3.46 -41.59 16.43
N ASP A 596 -2.91 -40.44 16.86
CA ASP A 596 -2.09 -39.55 16.05
C ASP A 596 -2.84 -38.95 14.86
N VAL A 597 -4.02 -38.40 15.13
CA VAL A 597 -4.92 -37.78 14.16
C VAL A 597 -5.04 -36.31 14.41
N PHE A 598 -4.80 -35.50 13.38
CA PHE A 598 -5.08 -34.07 13.45
C PHE A 598 -6.56 -33.76 13.16
N VAL A 599 -7.18 -33.09 14.10
CA VAL A 599 -8.60 -32.69 14.01
C VAL A 599 -8.70 -31.20 13.78
N GLU A 600 -9.34 -30.81 12.68
CA GLU A 600 -9.67 -29.42 12.41
C GLU A 600 -11.14 -29.21 12.65
N TYR A 601 -11.52 -28.03 13.16
CA TYR A 601 -12.92 -27.66 13.33
C TYR A 601 -13.15 -26.16 13.23
N TYR A 602 -14.40 -25.78 12.92
CA TYR A 602 -14.92 -24.42 12.96
C TYR A 602 -16.39 -24.40 13.38
N ILE A 603 -16.91 -23.21 13.69
CA ILE A 603 -18.29 -23.05 14.14
C ILE A 603 -19.06 -22.22 13.12
N SER A 604 -20.29 -22.59 12.84
CA SER A 604 -21.26 -21.76 12.12
C SER A 604 -22.48 -21.50 13.00
N ALA A 605 -23.06 -20.32 12.86
CA ALA A 605 -24.31 -19.94 13.52
C ALA A 605 -25.22 -19.21 12.54
N TYR A 606 -26.51 -19.34 12.78
CA TYR A 606 -27.57 -18.77 11.94
C TYR A 606 -28.61 -18.10 12.82
N ASP A 607 -29.02 -16.91 12.45
CA ASP A 607 -30.19 -16.24 13.04
C ASP A 607 -31.51 -16.78 12.48
N ASP A 608 -32.61 -16.22 12.90
CA ASP A 608 -33.95 -16.57 12.39
C ASP A 608 -34.30 -15.85 11.05
N GLY A 609 -33.36 -15.05 10.52
CA GLY A 609 -33.44 -14.40 9.23
C GLY A 609 -32.73 -15.19 8.12
N VAL A 610 -31.80 -14.55 7.47
CA VAL A 610 -30.98 -15.14 6.38
C VAL A 610 -29.50 -14.98 6.62
N ASN A 611 -29.11 -14.40 7.73
CA ASN A 611 -27.73 -14.09 8.04
C ASN A 611 -27.02 -15.32 8.62
N GLN A 612 -25.84 -15.55 8.13
CA GLN A 612 -25.02 -16.71 8.49
C GLN A 612 -23.60 -16.27 8.75
N ILE A 613 -22.98 -16.79 9.80
CA ILE A 613 -21.58 -16.60 10.08
C ILE A 613 -20.85 -17.92 10.26
N GLU A 614 -19.62 -17.96 9.80
CA GLU A 614 -18.69 -19.06 10.08
C GLU A 614 -17.47 -18.49 10.79
N ILE A 615 -17.06 -19.07 11.91
CA ILE A 615 -15.79 -18.77 12.56
C ILE A 615 -14.85 -19.95 12.37
N LYS A 616 -13.69 -19.66 11.77
CA LYS A 616 -12.65 -20.62 11.47
C LYS A 616 -11.46 -20.56 12.41
N SER A 617 -11.37 -19.53 13.24
CA SER A 617 -10.31 -19.34 14.22
C SER A 617 -10.86 -18.73 15.51
N SER A 618 -10.30 -19.07 16.66
CA SER A 618 -10.79 -18.65 17.99
C SER A 618 -10.26 -17.30 18.46
N HIS A 619 -9.23 -16.73 17.86
CA HIS A 619 -8.48 -15.63 18.46
C HIS A 619 -8.31 -14.39 17.61
N PHE A 620 -8.69 -14.41 16.34
CA PHE A 620 -8.53 -13.25 15.49
C PHE A 620 -9.81 -12.93 14.71
N PRO A 621 -10.28 -11.68 14.78
CA PRO A 621 -11.34 -11.17 13.93
C PRO A 621 -10.96 -11.18 12.44
N ASN A 622 -9.66 -11.16 12.10
CA ASN A 622 -9.18 -11.32 10.73
C ASN A 622 -9.11 -12.80 10.36
N ILE A 623 -10.24 -13.32 9.94
CA ILE A 623 -10.33 -14.69 9.40
C ILE A 623 -9.64 -14.68 8.04
N GLN A 624 -8.36 -15.00 8.00
CA GLN A 624 -7.73 -15.36 6.73
C GLN A 624 -8.40 -16.63 6.20
N VAL A 625 -8.75 -16.60 4.93
CA VAL A 625 -9.36 -17.74 4.26
C VAL A 625 -8.46 -18.97 4.42
N GLY A 626 -8.95 -19.99 5.12
CA GLY A 626 -8.21 -21.23 5.33
C GLY A 626 -7.78 -21.53 6.76
N ASN A 627 -7.92 -20.61 7.70
CA ASN A 627 -7.60 -20.87 9.11
C ASN A 627 -8.77 -21.57 9.82
N TYR A 628 -8.45 -22.64 10.52
CA TYR A 628 -9.40 -23.41 11.36
C TYR A 628 -8.85 -23.51 12.77
N MET A 629 -9.67 -23.95 13.71
CA MET A 629 -9.23 -24.42 15.00
C MET A 629 -8.80 -25.88 14.87
N GLY A 630 -7.90 -26.35 15.73
CA GLY A 630 -7.42 -27.72 15.63
C GLY A 630 -6.87 -28.30 16.92
N TYR A 631 -6.56 -29.58 16.90
CA TYR A 631 -5.82 -30.31 17.93
C TYR A 631 -5.35 -31.67 17.41
N MET A 632 -4.26 -32.19 18.01
CA MET A 632 -3.87 -33.57 17.84
C MET A 632 -4.65 -34.48 18.81
N SER A 633 -5.23 -35.54 18.28
CA SER A 633 -5.83 -36.63 19.06
C SER A 633 -4.76 -37.71 19.23
N LYS A 634 -4.08 -37.71 20.39
CA LYS A 634 -2.84 -38.49 20.62
C LYS A 634 -2.84 -39.15 21.99
N ASN A 635 -2.45 -40.40 22.08
CA ASN A 635 -2.42 -41.16 23.33
C ASN A 635 -1.09 -41.00 24.09
N ASP A 636 -0.02 -40.63 23.41
CA ASP A 636 1.26 -40.28 24.02
C ASP A 636 1.28 -38.79 24.42
N ASP A 637 2.28 -38.40 25.22
CA ASP A 637 2.45 -37.00 25.62
C ASP A 637 2.68 -36.09 24.39
N LEU A 638 2.15 -34.85 24.45
CA LEU A 638 2.40 -33.85 23.42
C LEU A 638 3.89 -33.47 23.38
N THR A 639 4.35 -33.22 22.18
CA THR A 639 5.71 -32.72 21.91
C THR A 639 5.68 -31.24 21.57
N ILE A 640 6.83 -30.57 21.53
CA ILE A 640 6.94 -29.19 21.04
C ILE A 640 6.41 -29.11 19.62
N TYR A 641 6.70 -30.10 18.77
CA TYR A 641 6.17 -30.16 17.42
C TYR A 641 4.64 -30.08 17.37
N ASP A 642 3.94 -30.79 18.24
CA ASP A 642 2.48 -30.79 18.26
C ASP A 642 1.88 -29.42 18.64
N ILE A 643 2.65 -28.62 19.39
CA ILE A 643 2.26 -27.26 19.78
C ILE A 643 2.56 -26.24 18.69
N GLN A 644 3.75 -26.33 18.11
CA GLN A 644 4.24 -25.38 17.12
C GLN A 644 3.65 -25.61 15.72
N TYR A 645 3.48 -26.86 15.33
CA TYR A 645 3.02 -27.16 13.99
C TYR A 645 1.62 -26.59 13.70
N SER A 646 1.56 -25.69 12.75
CA SER A 646 0.33 -25.13 12.23
C SER A 646 0.23 -25.42 10.73
N PRO A 647 -0.84 -26.06 10.24
CA PRO A 647 -1.05 -26.23 8.80
C PRO A 647 -1.63 -24.96 8.14
N TRP A 648 -1.79 -23.88 8.88
CA TRP A 648 -2.42 -22.66 8.42
C TRP A 648 -1.41 -21.56 8.15
N PRO A 649 -1.67 -20.67 7.17
CA PRO A 649 -0.74 -19.59 6.84
C PRO A 649 -0.47 -18.59 7.98
N SER A 650 -1.32 -18.57 9.01
CA SER A 650 -1.14 -17.68 10.17
C SER A 650 -0.04 -18.12 11.13
N GLY A 651 0.47 -19.34 11.01
CA GLY A 651 1.41 -19.92 11.99
C GLY A 651 0.82 -20.23 13.38
N VAL A 652 -0.36 -19.70 13.68
CA VAL A 652 -0.98 -19.75 15.03
C VAL A 652 -1.15 -21.18 15.53
N SER A 653 -0.70 -21.43 16.78
CA SER A 653 -0.77 -22.73 17.43
C SER A 653 -2.21 -23.25 17.59
N PRO A 654 -2.48 -24.52 17.31
CA PRO A 654 -3.78 -25.12 17.60
C PRO A 654 -4.05 -25.31 19.12
N TYR A 655 -3.10 -24.93 19.99
CA TYR A 655 -3.20 -25.12 21.44
C TYR A 655 -3.31 -23.83 22.24
N ILE A 656 -3.57 -22.70 21.63
CA ILE A 656 -3.73 -21.43 22.35
C ILE A 656 -4.70 -21.60 23.52
N ASP A 657 -4.37 -20.97 24.65
CA ASP A 657 -5.06 -21.04 25.94
C ASP A 657 -5.05 -22.42 26.64
N CYS A 658 -4.44 -23.42 26.02
CA CYS A 658 -4.31 -24.74 26.62
C CYS A 658 -3.09 -24.82 27.57
N SER A 659 -3.29 -25.47 28.73
CA SER A 659 -2.17 -25.84 29.58
C SER A 659 -1.61 -27.18 29.14
N VAL A 660 -0.34 -27.19 28.75
CA VAL A 660 0.36 -28.35 28.22
C VAL A 660 1.59 -28.68 29.02
N THR A 661 2.00 -29.95 29.00
CA THR A 661 3.25 -30.38 29.62
C THR A 661 4.20 -30.83 28.52
N LEU A 662 5.38 -30.18 28.44
CA LEU A 662 6.37 -30.41 27.39
C LEU A 662 7.72 -30.80 27.99
N THR A 663 8.51 -31.51 27.21
CA THR A 663 9.90 -31.84 27.51
C THR A 663 10.82 -31.34 26.41
N GLY A 664 11.91 -30.66 26.78
CA GLY A 664 12.88 -30.11 25.83
C GLY A 664 14.23 -29.83 26.51
N ILE A 665 15.21 -29.54 25.69
CA ILE A 665 16.56 -29.17 26.10
C ILE A 665 16.70 -27.67 25.98
N ILE A 666 17.14 -27.01 27.03
CA ILE A 666 17.32 -25.55 27.08
C ILE A 666 18.37 -25.13 26.02
N THR A 667 17.97 -24.25 25.14
CA THR A 667 18.78 -23.59 24.12
C THR A 667 19.15 -22.17 24.51
N VAL A 668 18.25 -21.47 25.24
CA VAL A 668 18.50 -20.18 25.89
C VAL A 668 18.13 -20.29 27.37
N GLY A 669 19.08 -20.05 28.23
CA GLY A 669 18.92 -20.18 29.68
C GLY A 669 19.06 -18.85 30.42
N SER A 670 18.88 -18.89 31.75
CA SER A 670 18.95 -17.72 32.63
C SER A 670 20.27 -16.97 32.65
N LEU A 671 21.35 -17.60 32.16
CA LEU A 671 22.69 -17.01 32.11
C LEU A 671 22.98 -16.31 30.78
N ASP A 672 22.08 -16.39 29.82
CA ASP A 672 22.23 -15.81 28.49
C ASP A 672 21.78 -14.35 28.40
N TYR A 673 21.16 -13.83 29.45
CA TYR A 673 20.67 -12.45 29.52
C TYR A 673 21.47 -11.59 30.51
N ALA A 674 21.56 -10.28 30.28
CA ALA A 674 22.09 -9.32 31.25
C ALA A 674 21.14 -9.19 32.44
N THR A 675 21.70 -8.93 33.62
CA THR A 675 20.90 -8.73 34.83
C THR A 675 19.97 -7.51 34.68
N GLY A 676 18.67 -7.77 34.55
CA GLY A 676 17.62 -6.76 34.46
C GLY A 676 16.91 -6.65 33.12
N SER A 677 17.29 -7.48 32.15
CA SER A 677 16.60 -7.61 30.85
C SER A 677 15.50 -8.67 30.88
N TYR A 678 14.66 -8.72 29.87
CA TYR A 678 13.58 -9.71 29.72
C TYR A 678 14.09 -11.13 29.87
N ASN A 679 13.33 -11.97 30.57
CA ASN A 679 13.71 -13.35 30.86
C ASN A 679 12.93 -14.35 29.99
N SER A 680 13.05 -14.25 28.68
CA SER A 680 12.54 -15.29 27.80
C SER A 680 13.54 -16.44 27.73
N TYR A 681 13.06 -17.64 27.92
CA TYR A 681 13.82 -18.87 27.79
C TYR A 681 13.41 -19.54 26.49
N ALA A 682 14.30 -20.36 25.93
CA ALA A 682 13.96 -21.22 24.82
C ALA A 682 14.39 -22.65 25.09
N MET A 683 13.58 -23.60 24.67
CA MET A 683 13.92 -25.01 24.67
C MET A 683 13.58 -25.66 23.33
N GLN A 684 14.26 -26.74 23.03
CA GLN A 684 14.07 -27.49 21.80
C GLN A 684 14.09 -29.00 22.07
N SER A 685 13.19 -29.75 21.45
CA SER A 685 13.09 -31.17 21.67
C SER A 685 14.11 -31.96 20.83
N GLU A 686 14.42 -31.51 19.63
CA GLU A 686 15.37 -32.15 18.70
C GLU A 686 15.88 -31.14 17.65
N SER A 687 16.85 -31.52 16.82
CA SER A 687 17.37 -30.67 15.74
C SER A 687 16.49 -30.82 14.48
N ALA A 688 15.30 -30.29 14.52
CA ALA A 688 14.30 -30.33 13.44
C ALA A 688 13.46 -29.02 13.42
N GLN A 689 12.79 -28.75 12.31
CA GLN A 689 11.77 -27.70 12.23
C GLN A 689 10.63 -28.00 13.21
N TRP A 690 9.94 -26.95 13.68
CA TRP A 690 8.80 -27.04 14.61
C TRP A 690 9.16 -27.64 16.00
N SER A 691 10.42 -27.71 16.35
CA SER A 691 10.89 -28.37 17.57
C SER A 691 11.36 -27.44 18.68
N GLY A 692 11.35 -26.14 18.45
CA GLY A 692 11.71 -25.08 19.38
C GLY A 692 10.50 -24.36 19.94
N ILE A 693 10.59 -23.79 21.15
CA ILE A 693 9.54 -22.97 21.76
C ILE A 693 10.13 -22.03 22.80
N PHE A 694 9.65 -20.79 22.80
CA PHE A 694 9.94 -19.83 23.86
C PHE A 694 9.02 -20.03 25.05
N PHE A 695 9.50 -19.65 26.24
CA PHE A 695 8.68 -19.63 27.43
C PHE A 695 9.15 -18.59 28.44
N ASP A 696 8.24 -18.11 29.24
CA ASP A 696 8.50 -17.26 30.39
C ASP A 696 7.77 -17.75 31.67
N GLY A 697 8.17 -17.22 32.79
CA GLY A 697 7.54 -17.56 34.03
C GLY A 697 8.22 -16.93 35.27
N ASP A 698 7.40 -16.65 36.26
CA ASP A 698 7.88 -16.11 37.53
C ASP A 698 8.57 -17.18 38.38
N ASN A 699 9.74 -16.84 38.92
CA ASN A 699 10.47 -17.71 39.86
C ASN A 699 10.90 -19.05 39.31
N LEU A 700 11.28 -19.11 38.02
CA LEU A 700 11.88 -20.30 37.45
C LEU A 700 13.19 -20.67 38.16
N PRO A 701 13.57 -21.96 38.21
CA PRO A 701 14.88 -22.34 38.69
C PRO A 701 15.96 -21.81 37.70
N GLU A 702 17.19 -21.71 38.18
CA GLU A 702 18.31 -21.42 37.27
C GLU A 702 18.45 -22.57 36.27
N LEU A 703 18.26 -22.24 34.98
CA LEU A 703 18.31 -23.15 33.83
C LEU A 703 19.52 -22.80 32.97
N ALA A 704 20.33 -23.81 32.70
CA ALA A 704 21.53 -23.69 31.87
C ALA A 704 21.31 -24.34 30.49
N ARG A 705 21.96 -23.79 29.45
CA ARG A 705 21.99 -24.47 28.14
C ARG A 705 22.38 -25.92 28.29
N GLY A 706 21.62 -26.82 27.67
CA GLY A 706 21.80 -28.25 27.74
C GLY A 706 21.13 -28.96 28.91
N ASP A 707 20.39 -28.25 29.75
CA ASP A 707 19.48 -28.85 30.71
C ASP A 707 18.25 -29.39 29.98
N GLU A 708 17.97 -30.68 30.14
CA GLU A 708 16.71 -31.28 29.71
C GLU A 708 15.68 -31.08 30.80
N ILE A 709 14.59 -30.43 30.47
CA ILE A 709 13.53 -30.12 31.42
C ILE A 709 12.19 -30.69 30.99
N THR A 710 11.35 -30.97 31.98
CA THR A 710 9.91 -31.11 31.75
C THR A 710 9.21 -29.99 32.52
N MET A 711 8.27 -29.33 31.86
CA MET A 711 7.51 -28.24 32.47
C MET A 711 6.05 -28.22 32.02
N THR A 712 5.21 -27.53 32.76
CA THR A 712 3.82 -27.25 32.37
C THR A 712 3.65 -25.75 32.23
N GLY A 713 3.10 -25.33 31.10
CA GLY A 713 2.83 -23.93 30.77
C GLY A 713 1.53 -23.77 29.99
N LYS A 714 1.07 -22.55 29.85
CA LYS A 714 -0.10 -22.18 29.05
C LYS A 714 0.38 -21.63 27.70
N VAL A 715 -0.14 -22.19 26.61
CA VAL A 715 0.20 -21.72 25.25
C VAL A 715 -0.48 -20.38 24.96
N TYR A 716 0.27 -19.44 24.42
CA TYR A 716 -0.23 -18.13 23.97
C TYR A 716 0.60 -17.62 22.78
N GLU A 717 0.02 -16.70 22.03
CA GLU A 717 0.71 -15.99 20.95
C GLU A 717 1.18 -14.62 21.41
N HIS A 718 2.41 -14.27 21.10
CA HIS A 718 3.00 -12.98 21.40
C HIS A 718 3.65 -12.38 20.16
N TYR A 719 3.03 -11.38 19.56
CA TYR A 719 3.45 -10.76 18.28
C TYR A 719 3.69 -11.77 17.15
N GLY A 720 2.84 -12.80 17.06
CA GLY A 720 2.96 -13.84 16.05
C GLY A 720 3.88 -14.99 16.41
N SER A 721 4.45 -15.01 17.62
CA SER A 721 5.28 -16.11 18.09
C SER A 721 4.52 -16.96 19.13
N THR A 722 4.55 -18.28 18.95
CA THR A 722 3.93 -19.25 19.87
C THR A 722 4.82 -19.47 21.09
N ASN A 723 4.32 -19.10 22.25
CA ASN A 723 5.04 -19.14 23.51
C ASN A 723 4.30 -19.90 24.61
N LEU A 724 5.00 -20.18 25.71
CA LEU A 724 4.39 -20.69 26.95
C LEU A 724 4.54 -19.67 28.07
N ASP A 725 3.42 -19.26 28.66
CA ASP A 725 3.39 -18.44 29.88
C ASP A 725 2.97 -19.24 31.10
N SER A 726 2.95 -18.60 32.27
CA SER A 726 2.47 -19.18 33.54
C SER A 726 3.14 -20.52 33.85
N VAL A 727 4.41 -20.63 33.47
CA VAL A 727 5.17 -21.88 33.59
C VAL A 727 5.28 -22.34 35.04
N THR A 728 4.94 -23.59 35.24
CA THR A 728 4.97 -24.24 36.56
C THR A 728 5.57 -25.65 36.47
N ALA A 729 5.81 -26.27 37.60
CA ALA A 729 6.25 -27.67 37.70
C ALA A 729 7.52 -27.99 36.90
N VAL A 730 8.47 -27.04 36.79
CA VAL A 730 9.73 -27.24 36.08
C VAL A 730 10.58 -28.29 36.84
N THR A 731 11.01 -29.30 36.09
CA THR A 731 11.88 -30.38 36.62
C THR A 731 13.06 -30.60 35.66
N ILE A 732 14.29 -30.50 36.17
CA ILE A 732 15.48 -30.83 35.39
C ILE A 732 15.65 -32.36 35.41
N MET A 733 15.59 -32.94 34.24
CA MET A 733 15.68 -34.38 33.99
C MET A 733 17.13 -34.85 33.79
N SER A 734 17.89 -34.11 33.04
CA SER A 734 19.32 -34.35 32.79
C SER A 734 20.04 -33.04 32.42
N THR A 735 21.38 -33.07 32.38
CA THR A 735 22.20 -31.88 32.08
C THR A 735 23.29 -32.19 31.06
N ASN A 736 23.84 -31.14 30.43
CA ASN A 736 24.89 -31.23 29.40
C ASN A 736 24.41 -31.94 28.12
N ASN A 737 23.14 -31.88 27.80
CA ASN A 737 22.64 -32.36 26.53
C ASN A 737 23.07 -31.38 25.43
N VAL A 738 23.09 -31.85 24.19
CA VAL A 738 23.50 -31.03 23.05
C VAL A 738 22.43 -31.09 21.98
N ILE A 739 21.89 -29.90 21.62
CA ILE A 739 21.10 -29.67 20.42
C ILE A 739 22.05 -29.15 19.34
N SER A 740 22.07 -29.80 18.19
CA SER A 740 22.80 -29.26 17.03
C SER A 740 21.93 -28.20 16.31
N PRO A 741 22.50 -27.04 15.97
CA PRO A 741 21.73 -26.02 15.23
C PRO A 741 21.32 -26.56 13.86
N LEU A 742 20.14 -26.16 13.41
CA LEU A 742 19.66 -26.39 12.05
C LEU A 742 20.46 -25.52 11.07
N LEU A 743 20.93 -26.14 9.99
CA LEU A 743 21.62 -25.39 8.93
C LEU A 743 20.55 -24.82 7.98
N VAL A 744 20.44 -23.51 7.94
CA VAL A 744 19.46 -22.77 7.17
C VAL A 744 20.14 -21.72 6.30
N SER A 745 19.44 -21.22 5.30
CA SER A 745 19.82 -20.04 4.52
C SER A 745 19.08 -18.80 5.04
N THR A 746 19.51 -17.61 4.63
CA THR A 746 18.74 -16.39 4.91
C THR A 746 17.37 -16.41 4.24
N ALA A 747 17.23 -17.09 3.09
CA ALA A 747 15.95 -17.28 2.43
C ALA A 747 14.94 -18.12 3.24
N ASP A 748 15.41 -19.03 4.08
CA ASP A 748 14.53 -19.85 4.95
C ASP A 748 13.96 -19.02 6.11
N LEU A 749 14.63 -17.92 6.47
CA LEU A 749 14.30 -17.05 7.61
C LEU A 749 13.70 -15.69 7.18
N ALA A 750 13.64 -15.40 5.90
CA ALA A 750 13.09 -14.15 5.39
C ALA A 750 11.55 -14.11 5.55
N ASP A 751 10.98 -12.92 5.72
CA ASP A 751 9.54 -12.71 5.91
C ASP A 751 8.66 -13.28 4.78
N ASP A 752 9.20 -13.37 3.57
CA ASP A 752 8.53 -13.92 2.40
C ASP A 752 8.93 -15.37 2.08
N SER A 753 9.55 -16.08 3.04
CA SER A 753 9.83 -17.51 2.92
C SER A 753 8.54 -18.34 2.88
N ASP A 754 8.62 -19.54 2.30
CA ASP A 754 7.46 -20.43 2.20
C ASP A 754 7.00 -20.98 3.58
N GLU A 755 7.90 -21.10 4.57
CA GLU A 755 7.61 -21.66 5.91
C GLU A 755 8.51 -21.06 7.01
N PRO A 756 8.52 -19.71 7.23
CA PRO A 756 9.38 -19.10 8.25
C PRO A 756 9.03 -19.57 9.67
N GLU A 757 7.76 -19.76 9.95
CA GLU A 757 7.22 -20.27 11.22
C GLU A 757 7.85 -21.60 11.66
N SER A 758 8.27 -22.42 10.71
CA SER A 758 8.84 -23.75 11.03
C SER A 758 10.16 -23.70 11.81
N TYR A 759 10.82 -22.55 11.81
CA TYR A 759 12.08 -22.32 12.52
C TYR A 759 11.92 -21.56 13.82
N GLU A 760 10.70 -21.12 14.15
CA GLU A 760 10.41 -20.38 15.36
C GLU A 760 10.93 -21.12 16.62
N GLY A 761 11.64 -20.40 17.49
CA GLY A 761 12.24 -20.94 18.69
C GLY A 761 13.31 -22.00 18.48
N CYS A 762 13.67 -22.32 17.25
CA CYS A 762 14.69 -23.31 16.92
C CYS A 762 16.10 -22.70 16.89
N LEU A 763 17.07 -23.42 17.39
CA LEU A 763 18.48 -23.05 17.25
C LEU A 763 18.93 -23.29 15.80
N VAL A 764 19.25 -22.20 15.10
CA VAL A 764 19.64 -22.19 13.68
C VAL A 764 21.08 -21.74 13.48
N ASN A 765 21.68 -22.08 12.36
CA ASN A 765 22.99 -21.63 11.90
C ASN A 765 22.94 -21.27 10.43
N VAL A 766 23.21 -20.01 10.14
CA VAL A 766 23.39 -19.50 8.77
C VAL A 766 24.89 -19.34 8.51
N SER A 767 25.38 -19.90 7.41
CA SER A 767 26.82 -19.96 7.11
C SER A 767 27.20 -19.06 5.93
N ASN A 768 28.40 -18.46 5.99
CA ASN A 768 28.93 -17.59 4.94
C ASN A 768 28.04 -16.40 4.62
N VAL A 769 27.69 -15.67 5.65
CA VAL A 769 26.81 -14.51 5.55
C VAL A 769 27.59 -13.20 5.46
N THR A 770 26.95 -12.20 4.88
CA THR A 770 27.46 -10.82 4.82
C THR A 770 26.49 -9.93 5.59
N VAL A 771 26.99 -9.03 6.43
CA VAL A 771 26.19 -8.01 7.09
C VAL A 771 25.70 -7.03 6.03
N SER A 772 24.39 -6.96 5.82
CA SER A 772 23.79 -6.12 4.77
C SER A 772 23.40 -4.74 5.26
N GLU A 773 22.89 -4.65 6.50
CA GLU A 773 22.44 -3.41 7.11
C GLU A 773 22.67 -3.43 8.61
N ILE A 774 22.91 -2.26 9.19
CA ILE A 774 23.05 -2.09 10.65
C ILE A 774 22.17 -0.93 11.10
N ASN A 775 21.17 -1.24 11.90
CA ASN A 775 20.25 -0.28 12.50
C ASN A 775 20.58 0.01 13.97
N GLN A 776 19.75 0.79 14.64
CA GLN A 776 19.98 1.16 16.03
C GLN A 776 19.77 0.01 17.02
N TYR A 777 18.88 -0.93 16.72
CA TYR A 777 18.42 -2.00 17.61
C TYR A 777 18.59 -3.41 17.01
N ASP A 778 18.81 -3.49 15.70
CA ASP A 778 18.89 -4.74 14.93
C ASP A 778 19.89 -4.58 13.78
N TRP A 779 20.16 -5.65 13.07
CA TRP A 779 20.98 -5.67 11.89
C TRP A 779 20.59 -6.83 10.98
N SER A 780 20.93 -6.75 9.71
CA SER A 780 20.53 -7.72 8.71
C SER A 780 21.72 -8.46 8.13
N ILE A 781 21.48 -9.69 7.70
CA ILE A 781 22.47 -10.52 7.01
C ILE A 781 21.89 -11.08 5.71
N THR A 782 22.78 -11.27 4.74
CA THR A 782 22.48 -11.99 3.50
C THR A 782 23.47 -13.12 3.29
N ASP A 783 23.06 -14.20 2.66
CA ASP A 783 23.91 -15.28 2.19
C ASP A 783 23.87 -15.40 0.65
N ALA A 784 24.26 -16.56 0.12
CA ALA A 784 24.26 -16.81 -1.33
C ALA A 784 22.84 -16.84 -1.96
N SER A 785 21.78 -16.88 -1.18
CA SER A 785 20.40 -16.78 -1.66
C SER A 785 20.06 -15.37 -2.12
N GLY A 786 20.73 -14.35 -1.53
CA GLY A 786 20.46 -12.95 -1.77
C GLY A 786 19.24 -12.39 -1.00
N MET A 787 18.53 -13.23 -0.25
CA MET A 787 17.47 -12.80 0.65
C MET A 787 18.08 -12.29 1.96
N GLU A 788 17.37 -11.39 2.61
CA GLU A 788 17.79 -10.76 3.86
C GLU A 788 17.12 -11.44 5.06
N ALA A 789 17.87 -11.63 6.14
CA ALA A 789 17.34 -12.09 7.42
C ALA A 789 17.76 -11.10 8.52
N LEU A 790 16.79 -10.71 9.35
CA LEU A 790 16.99 -9.79 10.46
C LEU A 790 17.63 -10.50 11.65
N ILE A 791 18.52 -9.82 12.34
CA ILE A 791 19.18 -10.28 13.56
C ILE A 791 18.91 -9.25 14.65
N ASP A 792 18.34 -9.75 15.75
CA ASP A 792 18.14 -8.98 16.97
C ASP A 792 19.25 -9.30 18.00
N ASP A 793 19.61 -8.34 18.85
CA ASP A 793 20.66 -8.46 19.84
C ASP A 793 20.17 -8.51 21.28
N ASP A 794 18.92 -8.84 21.51
CA ASP A 794 18.28 -8.89 22.84
C ASP A 794 19.01 -9.78 23.88
N MET A 795 19.97 -10.61 23.45
CA MET A 795 20.73 -11.43 24.35
C MET A 795 21.98 -10.73 24.89
N ALA A 796 22.12 -10.76 26.20
CA ALA A 796 23.13 -10.06 26.99
C ALA A 796 24.59 -10.27 26.60
N THR A 797 24.93 -11.38 25.97
CA THR A 797 26.30 -11.69 25.58
C THR A 797 26.76 -10.85 24.39
N LEU A 798 25.86 -10.42 23.53
CA LEU A 798 26.14 -9.49 22.44
C LEU A 798 26.22 -8.06 22.96
N GLU A 799 25.31 -7.61 23.82
CA GLU A 799 25.32 -6.28 24.42
C GLU A 799 26.55 -6.05 25.32
N ALA A 800 26.88 -7.05 26.19
CA ALA A 800 27.95 -6.92 27.18
C ALA A 800 29.35 -6.83 26.55
N ASP A 801 29.56 -7.45 25.42
CA ASP A 801 30.85 -7.48 24.73
C ASP A 801 31.03 -6.38 23.69
N ASN A 802 30.03 -5.46 23.54
CA ASN A 802 29.98 -4.45 22.48
C ASN A 802 30.21 -5.03 21.06
N ALA A 803 29.81 -6.26 20.83
CA ALA A 803 30.04 -6.93 19.56
C ALA A 803 29.40 -6.17 18.39
N MET A 804 28.23 -5.57 18.62
CA MET A 804 27.56 -4.72 17.64
C MET A 804 28.37 -3.48 17.24
N SER A 805 29.14 -2.91 18.15
CA SER A 805 29.94 -1.71 17.87
C SER A 805 31.14 -1.93 16.95
N GLU A 806 31.45 -3.19 16.67
CA GLU A 806 32.54 -3.63 15.78
C GLU A 806 32.07 -4.16 14.44
N LEU A 807 30.74 -4.34 14.27
CA LEU A 807 30.17 -4.76 12.99
C LEU A 807 30.18 -3.61 11.99
N VAL A 808 30.42 -3.93 10.74
CA VAL A 808 30.34 -3.00 9.62
C VAL A 808 29.58 -3.64 8.47
N GLU A 809 28.81 -2.86 7.76
CA GLU A 809 28.15 -3.29 6.53
C GLU A 809 29.17 -3.83 5.52
N GLY A 810 28.83 -4.93 4.87
CA GLY A 810 29.71 -5.66 3.97
C GLY A 810 30.67 -6.62 4.68
N GLN A 811 30.69 -6.69 6.01
CA GLN A 811 31.51 -7.63 6.76
C GLN A 811 31.03 -9.07 6.52
N GLN A 812 31.98 -9.94 6.21
CA GLN A 812 31.71 -11.38 6.05
C GLN A 812 31.88 -12.12 7.37
N LEU A 813 30.91 -12.93 7.69
CA LEU A 813 30.93 -13.83 8.82
C LEU A 813 30.93 -15.28 8.32
N SER A 814 31.77 -16.12 8.91
CA SER A 814 31.81 -17.55 8.55
C SER A 814 30.50 -18.26 8.87
N TYR A 815 29.85 -17.85 9.92
CA TYR A 815 28.49 -18.26 10.31
C TYR A 815 27.96 -17.34 11.39
N ILE A 816 26.65 -17.34 11.52
CA ILE A 816 25.91 -16.82 12.67
C ILE A 816 25.00 -17.90 13.21
N MET A 817 24.82 -17.95 14.53
CA MET A 817 24.00 -18.94 15.20
C MET A 817 23.13 -18.22 16.23
N GLY A 818 21.85 -18.48 16.19
CA GLY A 818 20.85 -17.85 17.03
C GLY A 818 19.57 -18.69 17.12
N ILE A 819 18.56 -18.13 17.73
CA ILE A 819 17.21 -18.70 17.82
C ILE A 819 16.26 -17.75 17.16
#